data_4bf58087d88d5e11457261746826c247
#
_entry.id   4bf58087d88d5e11457261746826c247
#
_cell.length_a   1.000
_cell.length_b   1.000
_cell.length_c   1.000
_cell.angle_alpha   90.00
_cell.angle_beta   90.00
_cell.angle_gamma   90.00
#
_symmetry.space_group_name_H-M   'P 1'
#
loop_
_entity.id
_entity.type
_entity.pdbx_description
1 polymer ?
#
loop_
_entity_poly.entity_id
_entity_poly.type
_entity_poly.pdbx_seq_one_letter_code
_entity_poly.pdbx_strand_id
1 'polypeptide(L)'
;ARRNLAAIVFTDIVGYTTLANRDEKVALKLIKQQRRLLKPIVKRFEGEWLKEIGDGLLLSFDSSLAAVECALAIQDKVRGVAHLDLRIGIHQGDIVRDGKDVLGDGVNIASRIEEYAPIGGVAVSEKIQQDLISHPEYAVKLLGEFSLEGVGQKLELYTVTTGTDELEETKLMELISEQEETVLPPDGPEDEKEEAEPPDREPATAEDILGEPEEDTEPTVHIAPPTSSTGPAKPRKRKPTTVARGPVIENYECPPVDYLQAPEYSATVIDSTEELKASAIIIQQTLKQFGVDVTLGDITKGPTITRFELHPAPGVKMERITAYTNNITAALEAERISILAPVPGKSTVGVEVPNAVKTKVIMRDLLESDEWKKSRAKIPVALGKDVYGKPIIADLAEMPHLLIAGATGSGKSVLMNSIIASLLYRFSPEELRFVMIDPKVVELQMYNQLPHLVVPVVTDPKKVILALRWVVSEMEKRYKIFAKENVKNIYAFNKRRRNKPKEEPEPELPLFGEGERVETNSEGFAVEVDEEIAVPRDEEIEIPEKLSYIVVVIDELADLMLTAPADVENAIARITQMARAAGIHCIVATQRPSVKVITGVIKANIPSRIAFQVASKIDSRVILDEMGAEKLLGKGDMLYQPPGAPKPIRAQGPLVEDAEIQQIVDFIAKQGKPSYEMEIHKQLSRPMAPFDGGSGEDEELVQQCIEVIRSEQKASVSKLQRRLRLGYNRAARLMDELEDRGIVGPAHGNEPREILIDLDGTGADGHGQGVVETTA
;
A
#
# COMPACT_ATOMS: atom_id res chain seq x y z
N ALA A 1 6.84 20.92 -20.44
CA ALA A 1 8.05 20.53 -19.69
C ALA A 1 9.22 20.46 -20.66
N ARG A 2 10.33 21.15 -20.39
CA ARG A 2 11.54 21.04 -21.23
C ARG A 2 12.36 19.85 -20.71
N ARG A 3 12.79 18.97 -21.61
CA ARG A 3 13.79 17.95 -21.29
C ARG A 3 15.17 18.62 -21.28
N ASN A 4 15.91 18.43 -20.23
CA ASN A 4 17.29 18.90 -20.09
C ASN A 4 18.16 17.71 -19.71
N LEU A 5 19.38 17.64 -20.26
CA LEU A 5 20.41 16.72 -19.80
C LEU A 5 21.05 17.33 -18.54
N ALA A 6 21.13 16.58 -17.47
CA ALA A 6 21.75 17.02 -16.22
C ALA A 6 22.47 15.87 -15.51
N ALA A 7 23.48 16.20 -14.72
CA ALA A 7 24.10 15.27 -13.79
C ALA A 7 23.29 15.29 -12.48
N ILE A 8 22.76 14.12 -12.11
CA ILE A 8 21.94 13.91 -10.92
C ILE A 8 22.81 13.27 -9.86
N VAL A 9 22.79 13.85 -8.68
CA VAL A 9 23.49 13.35 -7.48
C VAL A 9 22.46 12.93 -6.46
N PHE A 10 22.57 11.69 -6.00
CA PHE A 10 21.78 11.17 -4.91
C PHE A 10 22.69 10.84 -3.72
N THR A 11 22.29 11.20 -2.50
CA THR A 11 23.06 10.91 -1.28
C THR A 11 22.19 10.23 -0.25
N ASP A 12 22.74 9.32 0.54
CA ASP A 12 22.07 8.64 1.66
C ASP A 12 22.95 8.57 2.90
N ILE A 13 22.36 8.56 4.10
CA ILE A 13 23.09 8.45 5.37
C ILE A 13 23.13 6.97 5.79
N VAL A 14 24.31 6.41 5.89
CA VAL A 14 24.50 5.00 6.28
C VAL A 14 23.96 4.74 7.68
N GLY A 15 23.03 3.77 7.79
CA GLY A 15 22.46 3.35 9.07
C GLY A 15 21.44 4.33 9.68
N TYR A 16 20.97 5.33 8.94
CA TYR A 16 19.99 6.30 9.43
C TYR A 16 18.71 5.65 9.96
N THR A 17 18.14 4.67 9.26
CA THR A 17 16.92 3.97 9.69
C THR A 17 17.09 3.28 11.04
N THR A 18 18.25 2.68 11.27
CA THR A 18 18.60 2.05 12.56
C THR A 18 18.71 3.10 13.68
N LEU A 19 19.33 4.23 13.37
CA LEU A 19 19.46 5.36 14.30
C LEU A 19 18.11 5.99 14.61
N ALA A 20 17.26 6.21 13.60
CA ALA A 20 15.93 6.78 13.75
C ALA A 20 15.02 5.90 14.62
N ASN A 21 15.11 4.58 14.46
CA ASN A 21 14.37 3.62 15.28
C ASN A 21 14.85 3.58 16.74
N ARG A 22 16.11 3.92 16.98
CA ARG A 22 16.73 3.93 18.33
C ARG A 22 16.52 5.27 19.05
N ASP A 23 16.74 6.39 18.36
CA ASP A 23 16.57 7.75 18.90
C ASP A 23 16.18 8.75 17.78
N GLU A 24 14.90 8.97 17.62
CA GLU A 24 14.33 9.88 16.63
C GLU A 24 14.86 11.32 16.77
N LYS A 25 15.12 11.77 18.01
CA LYS A 25 15.62 13.15 18.25
C LYS A 25 17.05 13.32 17.76
N VAL A 26 17.89 12.30 17.91
CA VAL A 26 19.26 12.30 17.38
C VAL A 26 19.24 12.25 15.86
N ALA A 27 18.40 11.40 15.25
CA ALA A 27 18.23 11.30 13.80
C ALA A 27 17.79 12.64 13.18
N LEU A 28 16.80 13.33 13.77
CA LEU A 28 16.35 14.65 13.30
C LEU A 28 17.43 15.74 13.44
N LYS A 29 18.29 15.65 14.47
CA LYS A 29 19.44 16.56 14.59
C LYS A 29 20.47 16.31 13.49
N LEU A 30 20.68 15.04 13.14
CA LEU A 30 21.62 14.63 12.10
C LEU A 30 21.22 15.19 10.73
N ILE A 31 19.95 15.08 10.33
CA ILE A 31 19.43 15.70 9.10
C ILE A 31 19.64 17.22 9.10
N LYS A 32 19.36 17.88 10.22
CA LYS A 32 19.58 19.34 10.32
C LYS A 32 21.07 19.70 10.19
N GLN A 33 21.95 18.87 10.73
CA GLN A 33 23.41 19.02 10.63
C GLN A 33 23.88 18.77 9.20
N GLN A 34 23.43 17.70 8.55
CA GLN A 34 23.68 17.41 7.13
C GLN A 34 23.30 18.62 6.27
N ARG A 35 22.07 19.11 6.40
CA ARG A 35 21.57 20.27 5.64
C ARG A 35 22.45 21.51 5.83
N ARG A 36 22.88 21.77 7.06
CA ARG A 36 23.74 22.92 7.38
C ARG A 36 25.13 22.81 6.78
N LEU A 37 25.68 21.60 6.72
CA LEU A 37 27.01 21.36 6.18
C LEU A 37 27.02 21.32 4.66
N LEU A 38 26.02 20.72 4.02
CA LEU A 38 26.01 20.45 2.58
C LEU A 38 25.51 21.63 1.74
N LYS A 39 24.51 22.39 2.20
CA LYS A 39 23.97 23.53 1.42
C LYS A 39 25.01 24.53 0.93
N PRO A 40 26.00 24.97 1.75
CA PRO A 40 27.02 25.89 1.28
C PRO A 40 27.92 25.29 0.20
N ILE A 41 28.19 23.96 0.28
CA ILE A 41 29.03 23.24 -0.68
C ILE A 41 28.29 23.16 -2.01
N VAL A 42 27.05 22.67 -2.02
CA VAL A 42 26.23 22.56 -3.23
C VAL A 42 26.13 23.90 -3.95
N LYS A 43 25.89 24.99 -3.20
CA LYS A 43 25.84 26.35 -3.76
C LYS A 43 27.17 26.81 -4.35
N ARG A 44 28.32 26.41 -3.77
CA ARG A 44 29.66 26.75 -4.25
C ARG A 44 29.94 26.14 -5.63
N PHE A 45 29.42 24.94 -5.90
CA PHE A 45 29.58 24.24 -7.17
C PHE A 45 28.39 24.43 -8.12
N GLU A 46 27.60 25.49 -7.90
CA GLU A 46 26.44 25.88 -8.72
C GLU A 46 25.37 24.78 -8.84
N GLY A 47 25.33 23.84 -7.87
CA GLY A 47 24.34 22.78 -7.79
C GLY A 47 22.98 23.29 -7.31
N GLU A 48 21.95 22.70 -7.85
CA GLU A 48 20.57 22.94 -7.45
C GLU A 48 20.12 21.89 -6.41
N TRP A 49 19.60 22.36 -5.28
CA TRP A 49 19.02 21.52 -4.23
C TRP A 49 17.55 21.25 -4.58
N LEU A 50 17.25 20.07 -5.16
CA LEU A 50 15.93 19.74 -5.68
C LEU A 50 14.98 19.28 -4.57
N LYS A 51 15.31 18.17 -3.89
CA LYS A 51 14.40 17.51 -2.94
C LYS A 51 15.17 16.78 -1.84
N GLU A 52 14.56 16.69 -0.68
CA GLU A 52 14.99 15.83 0.42
C GLU A 52 14.02 14.63 0.47
N ILE A 53 14.54 13.41 0.44
CA ILE A 53 13.76 12.16 0.42
C ILE A 53 14.22 11.31 1.61
N GLY A 54 13.49 11.40 2.74
CA GLY A 54 13.95 10.80 3.99
C GLY A 54 15.22 11.48 4.50
N ASP A 55 16.30 10.72 4.62
CA ASP A 55 17.66 11.17 4.95
C ASP A 55 18.51 11.43 3.70
N GLY A 56 18.02 11.03 2.52
CA GLY A 56 18.66 11.24 1.23
C GLY A 56 18.42 12.63 0.65
N LEU A 57 19.36 13.06 -0.19
CA LEU A 57 19.30 14.34 -0.91
C LEU A 57 19.37 14.12 -2.40
N LEU A 58 18.51 14.80 -3.14
CA LEU A 58 18.51 14.85 -4.59
C LEU A 58 19.02 16.22 -5.04
N LEU A 59 20.13 16.23 -5.77
CA LEU A 59 20.77 17.42 -6.31
C LEU A 59 20.90 17.31 -7.83
N SER A 60 20.95 18.43 -8.52
CA SER A 60 21.12 18.51 -9.97
C SER A 60 22.23 19.49 -10.32
N PHE A 61 23.02 19.15 -11.35
CA PHE A 61 24.11 19.96 -11.87
C PHE A 61 24.03 19.99 -13.40
N ASP A 62 24.37 21.11 -13.99
CA ASP A 62 24.45 21.25 -15.45
C ASP A 62 25.75 20.63 -16.02
N SER A 63 26.73 20.29 -15.15
CA SER A 63 28.01 19.67 -15.51
C SER A 63 28.28 18.43 -14.68
N SER A 64 28.70 17.35 -15.34
CA SER A 64 29.18 16.11 -14.70
C SER A 64 30.38 16.35 -13.79
N LEU A 65 31.31 17.21 -14.23
CA LEU A 65 32.50 17.55 -13.46
C LEU A 65 32.12 18.30 -12.16
N ALA A 66 31.27 19.30 -12.24
CA ALA A 66 30.81 20.05 -11.06
C ALA A 66 30.07 19.15 -10.06
N ALA A 67 29.32 18.14 -10.55
CA ALA A 67 28.64 17.15 -9.71
C ALA A 67 29.65 16.29 -8.94
N VAL A 68 30.72 15.80 -9.61
CA VAL A 68 31.76 14.99 -8.99
C VAL A 68 32.60 15.81 -8.01
N GLU A 69 32.99 17.02 -8.36
CA GLU A 69 33.72 17.95 -7.45
C GLU A 69 32.92 18.26 -6.19
N CYS A 70 31.62 18.49 -6.36
CA CYS A 70 30.73 18.73 -5.24
C CYS A 70 30.62 17.49 -4.34
N ALA A 71 30.48 16.30 -4.93
CA ALA A 71 30.35 15.05 -4.18
C ALA A 71 31.63 14.73 -3.38
N LEU A 72 32.80 14.90 -3.98
CA LEU A 72 34.07 14.74 -3.28
C LEU A 72 34.25 15.77 -2.16
N ALA A 73 33.92 17.05 -2.41
CA ALA A 73 33.95 18.07 -1.38
C ALA A 73 32.93 17.84 -0.23
N ILE A 74 31.81 17.18 -0.52
CA ILE A 74 30.85 16.74 0.49
C ILE A 74 31.48 15.65 1.34
N GLN A 75 32.07 14.61 0.73
CA GLN A 75 32.71 13.51 1.47
C GLN A 75 33.83 14.01 2.37
N ASP A 76 34.69 14.90 1.87
CA ASP A 76 35.73 15.52 2.70
C ASP A 76 35.16 16.30 3.88
N LYS A 77 34.04 16.99 3.69
CA LYS A 77 33.43 17.81 4.73
C LYS A 77 32.75 16.99 5.83
N VAL A 78 32.17 15.84 5.48
CA VAL A 78 31.48 14.97 6.46
C VAL A 78 32.44 13.97 7.11
N ARG A 79 33.63 13.76 6.56
CA ARG A 79 34.66 12.91 7.13
C ARG A 79 34.95 13.30 8.59
N GLY A 80 34.78 12.37 9.50
CA GLY A 80 34.95 12.58 10.96
C GLY A 80 33.77 13.22 11.68
N VAL A 81 32.65 13.46 11.03
CA VAL A 81 31.41 13.86 11.68
C VAL A 81 30.66 12.62 12.16
N ALA A 82 30.54 12.46 13.48
CA ALA A 82 29.93 11.27 14.10
C ALA A 82 28.54 10.97 13.53
N HIS A 83 28.33 9.74 13.08
CA HIS A 83 27.08 9.21 12.48
C HIS A 83 26.64 9.85 11.18
N LEU A 84 27.51 10.57 10.49
CA LEU A 84 27.21 11.22 9.20
C LEU A 84 28.08 10.64 8.07
N ASP A 85 28.10 9.32 7.96
CA ASP A 85 28.73 8.64 6.83
C ASP A 85 27.76 8.61 5.66
N LEU A 86 28.17 9.13 4.49
CA LEU A 86 27.33 9.23 3.31
C LEU A 86 27.75 8.26 2.23
N ARG A 87 26.77 7.74 1.49
CA ARG A 87 26.94 7.16 0.16
C ARG A 87 26.49 8.19 -0.88
N ILE A 88 27.17 8.28 -2.00
CA ILE A 88 26.84 9.23 -3.07
C ILE A 88 26.85 8.51 -4.41
N GLY A 89 25.72 8.57 -5.14
CA GLY A 89 25.57 8.07 -6.50
C GLY A 89 25.39 9.20 -7.50
N ILE A 90 26.09 9.15 -8.66
CA ILE A 90 26.02 10.17 -9.71
C ILE A 90 25.70 9.52 -11.06
N HIS A 91 24.71 10.07 -11.76
CA HIS A 91 24.37 9.67 -13.12
C HIS A 91 24.00 10.87 -13.99
N GLN A 92 24.39 10.84 -15.25
CA GLN A 92 23.96 11.84 -16.23
C GLN A 92 22.80 11.29 -17.07
N GLY A 93 21.68 11.98 -17.07
CA GLY A 93 20.50 11.57 -17.81
C GLY A 93 19.52 12.70 -18.10
N ASP A 94 18.53 12.38 -18.94
CA ASP A 94 17.45 13.29 -19.27
C ASP A 94 16.53 13.48 -18.09
N ILE A 95 16.26 14.74 -17.75
CA ILE A 95 15.30 15.12 -16.71
C ILE A 95 14.21 16.02 -17.28
N VAL A 96 13.02 15.89 -16.73
CA VAL A 96 11.87 16.73 -17.00
C VAL A 96 11.58 17.52 -15.72
N ARG A 97 11.63 18.84 -15.79
CA ARG A 97 11.29 19.70 -14.65
C ARG A 97 9.80 20.04 -14.69
N ASP A 98 9.13 19.75 -13.58
CA ASP A 98 7.75 20.15 -13.32
C ASP A 98 7.67 20.95 -12.01
N GLY A 99 7.71 22.28 -12.14
CA GLY A 99 7.80 23.19 -11.01
C GLY A 99 9.05 22.97 -10.15
N LYS A 100 8.88 22.44 -8.93
CA LYS A 100 9.96 22.06 -8.01
C LYS A 100 10.31 20.57 -8.04
N ASP A 101 9.59 19.78 -8.81
CA ASP A 101 9.83 18.34 -8.93
C ASP A 101 10.61 18.01 -10.21
N VAL A 102 11.42 16.96 -10.15
CA VAL A 102 12.21 16.49 -11.28
C VAL A 102 11.91 15.03 -11.50
N LEU A 103 11.49 14.72 -12.72
CA LEU A 103 11.10 13.38 -13.17
C LEU A 103 12.01 12.95 -14.32
N GLY A 104 12.32 11.67 -14.40
CA GLY A 104 13.09 11.08 -15.51
C GLY A 104 13.87 9.85 -15.08
N ASP A 105 14.23 9.02 -16.06
CA ASP A 105 14.98 7.78 -15.81
C ASP A 105 16.35 8.06 -15.16
N GLY A 106 16.96 9.22 -15.45
CA GLY A 106 18.21 9.65 -14.84
C GLY A 106 18.15 9.77 -13.30
N VAL A 107 17.01 10.18 -12.74
CA VAL A 107 16.81 10.27 -11.29
C VAL A 107 16.76 8.88 -10.66
N ASN A 108 16.01 7.96 -11.28
CA ASN A 108 15.89 6.59 -10.81
C ASN A 108 17.21 5.84 -10.86
N ILE A 109 18.01 6.04 -11.92
CA ILE A 109 19.32 5.43 -12.06
C ILE A 109 20.30 5.97 -11.01
N ALA A 110 20.33 7.28 -10.76
CA ALA A 110 21.22 7.88 -9.77
C ALA A 110 20.93 7.37 -8.34
N SER A 111 19.65 7.21 -7.98
CA SER A 111 19.26 6.66 -6.67
C SER A 111 19.65 5.20 -6.48
N ARG A 112 19.71 4.41 -7.57
CA ARG A 112 20.17 3.01 -7.50
C ARG A 112 21.68 2.88 -7.48
N ILE A 113 22.41 3.80 -8.13
CA ILE A 113 23.88 3.82 -8.08
C ILE A 113 24.38 4.11 -6.67
N GLU A 114 23.67 4.94 -5.91
CA GLU A 114 24.01 5.28 -4.53
C GLU A 114 24.11 4.03 -3.63
N GLU A 115 23.23 3.04 -3.79
CA GLU A 115 23.23 1.79 -3.03
C GLU A 115 24.54 1.00 -3.17
N TYR A 116 25.22 1.14 -4.31
CA TYR A 116 26.50 0.47 -4.61
C TYR A 116 27.74 1.33 -4.28
N ALA A 117 27.53 2.55 -3.83
CA ALA A 117 28.63 3.42 -3.44
C ALA A 117 29.30 2.90 -2.15
N PRO A 118 30.64 2.89 -2.07
CA PRO A 118 31.34 2.63 -0.81
C PRO A 118 30.93 3.63 0.28
N ILE A 119 30.98 3.20 1.53
CA ILE A 119 30.71 4.09 2.66
C ILE A 119 31.75 5.21 2.69
N GLY A 120 31.30 6.46 2.66
CA GLY A 120 32.19 7.61 2.53
C GLY A 120 32.76 7.81 1.13
N GLY A 121 32.26 7.07 0.12
CA GLY A 121 32.72 7.11 -1.28
C GLY A 121 31.69 7.71 -2.24
N VAL A 122 32.09 7.79 -3.51
CA VAL A 122 31.29 8.28 -4.63
C VAL A 122 31.26 7.24 -5.73
N ALA A 123 30.08 6.76 -6.10
CA ALA A 123 29.88 5.87 -7.25
C ALA A 123 29.30 6.65 -8.43
N VAL A 124 29.80 6.36 -9.64
CA VAL A 124 29.38 7.04 -10.86
C VAL A 124 29.07 6.03 -11.95
N SER A 125 28.18 6.39 -12.87
CA SER A 125 27.91 5.58 -14.06
C SER A 125 28.98 5.77 -15.13
N GLU A 126 29.04 4.84 -16.10
CA GLU A 126 29.91 4.89 -17.27
C GLU A 126 29.88 6.25 -17.99
N LYS A 127 28.71 6.87 -18.14
CA LYS A 127 28.57 8.21 -18.75
C LYS A 127 29.40 9.28 -18.03
N ILE A 128 29.34 9.30 -16.69
CA ILE A 128 30.15 10.23 -15.88
C ILE A 128 31.64 9.88 -15.99
N GLN A 129 31.97 8.59 -15.99
CA GLN A 129 33.35 8.14 -16.16
C GLN A 129 33.92 8.63 -17.51
N GLN A 130 33.15 8.55 -18.60
CA GLN A 130 33.56 9.06 -19.91
C GLN A 130 33.85 10.57 -19.90
N ASP A 131 33.04 11.37 -19.19
CA ASP A 131 33.27 12.81 -19.04
C ASP A 131 34.56 13.10 -18.23
N LEU A 132 34.95 12.20 -17.30
CA LEU A 132 36.14 12.34 -16.46
C LEU A 132 37.45 11.90 -17.14
N ILE A 133 37.42 11.24 -18.31
CA ILE A 133 38.63 10.81 -19.04
C ILE A 133 39.58 11.97 -19.32
N SER A 134 39.04 13.17 -19.56
CA SER A 134 39.83 14.39 -19.83
C SER A 134 40.43 15.05 -18.58
N HIS A 135 40.15 14.48 -17.38
CA HIS A 135 40.50 15.02 -16.07
C HIS A 135 41.38 14.05 -15.28
N PRO A 136 42.70 13.96 -15.57
CA PRO A 136 43.59 12.98 -14.94
C PRO A 136 43.83 13.21 -13.44
N GLU A 137 43.37 14.30 -12.90
CA GLU A 137 43.37 14.61 -11.46
C GLU A 137 42.43 13.72 -10.64
N TYR A 138 41.47 13.03 -11.30
CA TYR A 138 40.55 12.09 -10.66
C TYR A 138 40.95 10.65 -11.00
N ALA A 139 41.16 9.84 -9.96
CA ALA A 139 41.36 8.42 -10.13
C ALA A 139 39.98 7.73 -10.20
N VAL A 140 39.69 7.07 -11.32
CA VAL A 140 38.43 6.37 -11.55
C VAL A 140 38.73 4.86 -11.65
N LYS A 141 38.05 4.06 -10.79
CA LYS A 141 38.24 2.60 -10.71
C LYS A 141 36.92 1.89 -10.92
N LEU A 142 36.90 0.84 -11.73
CA LEU A 142 35.69 0.01 -11.95
C LEU A 142 35.30 -0.70 -10.66
N LEU A 143 34.02 -0.54 -10.25
CA LEU A 143 33.39 -1.29 -9.16
C LEU A 143 32.84 -2.63 -9.64
N GLY A 144 32.35 -2.69 -10.87
CA GLY A 144 31.76 -3.89 -11.46
C GLY A 144 30.63 -3.57 -12.44
N GLU A 145 30.07 -4.64 -13.03
CA GLU A 145 28.87 -4.58 -13.87
C GLU A 145 27.62 -4.98 -13.04
N PHE A 146 26.65 -4.09 -12.91
CA PHE A 146 25.50 -4.27 -12.05
C PHE A 146 24.19 -4.21 -12.84
N SER A 147 23.27 -5.10 -12.49
CA SER A 147 21.88 -5.06 -12.99
C SER A 147 21.03 -4.25 -12.02
N LEU A 148 20.79 -2.98 -12.34
CA LEU A 148 20.00 -2.09 -11.48
C LEU A 148 18.51 -2.42 -11.61
N GLU A 149 17.80 -2.49 -10.48
CA GLU A 149 16.37 -2.81 -10.44
C GLU A 149 15.54 -1.76 -11.19
N GLY A 150 14.77 -2.21 -12.20
CA GLY A 150 13.97 -1.31 -13.06
C GLY A 150 14.71 -0.68 -14.23
N VAL A 151 16.00 -0.98 -14.42
CA VAL A 151 16.79 -0.59 -15.58
C VAL A 151 17.02 -1.83 -16.43
N GLY A 152 16.50 -1.84 -17.67
CA GLY A 152 16.53 -3.02 -18.56
C GLY A 152 17.91 -3.39 -19.11
N GLN A 153 18.98 -2.70 -18.71
CA GLN A 153 20.36 -2.92 -19.16
C GLN A 153 21.29 -3.00 -17.94
N LYS A 154 22.33 -3.80 -18.04
CA LYS A 154 23.42 -3.80 -17.09
C LYS A 154 24.24 -2.51 -17.25
N LEU A 155 24.69 -1.94 -16.15
CA LEU A 155 25.47 -0.72 -16.11
C LEU A 155 26.82 -0.98 -15.43
N GLU A 156 27.90 -0.51 -16.03
CA GLU A 156 29.19 -0.44 -15.37
C GLU A 156 29.22 0.73 -14.40
N LEU A 157 29.60 0.46 -13.17
CA LEU A 157 29.73 1.47 -12.12
C LEU A 157 31.20 1.63 -11.73
N TYR A 158 31.58 2.86 -11.43
CA TYR A 158 32.94 3.23 -11.09
C TYR A 158 32.96 4.02 -9.79
N THR A 159 34.04 3.90 -9.00
CA THR A 159 34.29 4.81 -7.86
C THR A 159 35.29 5.88 -8.29
N VAL A 160 35.10 7.10 -7.70
CA VAL A 160 35.96 8.26 -8.01
C VAL A 160 36.64 8.73 -6.73
N THR A 161 37.96 8.92 -6.81
CA THR A 161 38.78 9.50 -5.72
C THR A 161 39.72 10.59 -6.25
N THR A 162 40.17 11.49 -5.39
CA THR A 162 41.27 12.44 -5.73
C THR A 162 42.62 11.69 -5.66
N GLY A 163 43.41 11.73 -6.70
CA GLY A 163 44.67 10.96 -6.91
C GLY A 163 45.78 11.18 -5.87
N THR A 164 45.52 11.72 -4.71
CA THR A 164 46.52 12.03 -3.64
C THR A 164 46.49 11.06 -2.45
N ASP A 165 45.57 10.09 -2.42
CA ASP A 165 45.40 9.20 -1.25
C ASP A 165 45.86 7.75 -1.56
N GLU A 166 47.16 7.52 -1.68
CA GLU A 166 47.78 6.16 -1.75
C GLU A 166 47.60 5.35 -0.42
N LEU A 167 47.20 5.96 0.67
CA LEU A 167 47.05 5.32 1.98
C LEU A 167 45.66 4.72 2.23
N GLU A 168 44.65 5.03 1.40
CA GLU A 168 43.27 4.48 1.54
C GLU A 168 43.03 3.30 0.58
N GLU A 169 43.87 3.01 -0.39
CA GLU A 169 43.73 1.85 -1.29
C GLU A 169 43.70 0.51 -0.52
N THR A 170 44.48 0.39 0.55
CA THR A 170 44.54 -0.83 1.35
C THR A 170 43.25 -1.07 2.15
N LYS A 171 42.61 0.00 2.65
CA LYS A 171 41.33 -0.11 3.35
C LYS A 171 40.16 -0.35 2.39
N LEU A 172 40.21 0.21 1.20
CA LEU A 172 39.19 -0.02 0.19
C LEU A 172 39.22 -1.46 -0.33
N MET A 173 40.41 -2.06 -0.44
CA MET A 173 40.62 -3.46 -0.82
C MET A 173 40.10 -4.43 0.25
N GLU A 174 40.27 -4.11 1.54
CA GLU A 174 39.74 -4.90 2.64
C GLU A 174 38.21 -4.86 2.65
N LEU A 175 37.57 -3.69 2.40
CA LEU A 175 36.11 -3.55 2.33
C LEU A 175 35.47 -4.22 1.12
N ILE A 176 36.19 -4.28 -0.03
CA ILE A 176 35.72 -4.99 -1.23
C ILE A 176 35.83 -6.50 -1.03
N SER A 177 36.89 -7.01 -0.36
CA SER A 177 37.06 -8.43 -0.08
C SER A 177 36.05 -8.97 0.93
N GLU A 178 35.54 -8.16 1.87
CA GLU A 178 34.47 -8.54 2.80
C GLU A 178 33.09 -8.62 2.13
N GLN A 179 32.88 -7.97 0.98
CA GLN A 179 31.64 -8.07 0.21
C GLN A 179 31.62 -9.23 -0.80
N GLU A 180 32.77 -9.69 -1.27
CA GLU A 180 32.88 -10.83 -2.20
C GLU A 180 32.62 -12.20 -1.54
N GLU A 181 32.70 -12.33 -0.21
CA GLU A 181 32.38 -13.58 0.50
C GLU A 181 30.88 -13.88 0.61
N THR A 182 30.00 -12.99 0.16
CA THR A 182 28.55 -13.17 0.30
C THR A 182 27.79 -13.51 -0.98
N VAL A 183 28.45 -13.62 -2.14
CA VAL A 183 27.73 -13.93 -3.41
C VAL A 183 28.51 -14.93 -4.25
N LEU A 184 28.26 -16.21 -4.05
CA LEU A 184 28.57 -17.26 -5.04
C LEU A 184 27.27 -17.71 -5.73
N PRO A 185 27.20 -17.68 -7.06
CA PRO A 185 26.08 -18.25 -7.81
C PRO A 185 26.30 -19.75 -8.06
N PRO A 186 25.24 -20.56 -8.16
CA PRO A 186 25.38 -21.94 -8.61
C PRO A 186 25.35 -22.04 -10.14
N ASP A 187 26.29 -22.84 -10.63
CA ASP A 187 26.40 -23.30 -12.02
C ASP A 187 25.18 -24.09 -12.51
N GLY A 188 24.87 -23.94 -13.79
CA GLY A 188 24.00 -24.84 -14.54
C GLY A 188 23.77 -24.37 -15.98
N PRO A 189 23.62 -25.26 -16.95
CA PRO A 189 24.31 -25.25 -18.23
C PRO A 189 23.62 -24.49 -19.37
N GLU A 190 24.44 -24.11 -20.31
CA GLU A 190 24.15 -23.49 -21.60
C GLU A 190 23.27 -24.40 -22.49
N ASP A 191 22.31 -23.78 -23.17
CA ASP A 191 21.74 -24.32 -24.42
C ASP A 191 21.57 -23.16 -25.40
N GLU A 192 22.41 -23.25 -26.44
CA GLU A 192 22.41 -22.42 -27.64
C GLU A 192 21.11 -22.62 -28.43
N LYS A 193 20.52 -21.55 -28.92
CA LYS A 193 19.80 -21.54 -30.21
C LYS A 193 19.84 -20.19 -30.90
N GLU A 194 20.25 -20.33 -32.15
CA GLU A 194 20.44 -19.39 -33.25
C GLU A 194 19.29 -18.40 -33.52
N GLU A 195 19.76 -17.32 -34.01
CA GLU A 195 19.29 -16.15 -34.71
C GLU A 195 18.19 -16.25 -35.76
N ALA A 196 17.50 -15.14 -35.91
CA ALA A 196 17.04 -14.62 -37.21
C ALA A 196 16.94 -13.08 -37.15
N GLU A 197 17.71 -12.40 -37.99
CA GLU A 197 17.65 -10.97 -38.27
C GLU A 197 16.39 -10.61 -39.09
N PRO A 198 15.83 -9.42 -38.94
CA PRO A 198 14.95 -8.81 -39.92
C PRO A 198 15.59 -7.58 -40.62
N PRO A 199 15.16 -7.25 -41.85
CA PRO A 199 15.91 -6.43 -42.78
C PRO A 199 15.74 -4.92 -42.64
N ASP A 200 16.73 -4.23 -43.18
CA ASP A 200 16.91 -2.79 -43.37
C ASP A 200 15.70 -2.02 -43.90
N ARG A 201 15.49 -0.85 -43.31
CA ARG A 201 14.80 0.26 -43.92
C ARG A 201 15.59 1.56 -43.78
N GLU A 202 15.90 2.15 -44.93
CA GLU A 202 16.60 3.42 -45.09
C GLU A 202 15.89 4.64 -44.53
N PRO A 203 16.59 5.72 -44.15
CA PRO A 203 16.00 6.94 -43.60
C PRO A 203 15.54 7.93 -44.69
N ALA A 204 14.40 8.51 -44.48
CA ALA A 204 13.87 9.60 -45.29
C ALA A 204 14.49 10.95 -44.88
N THR A 205 14.90 11.74 -45.87
CA THR A 205 15.58 13.02 -45.78
C THR A 205 14.60 14.17 -45.44
N ALA A 206 15.13 15.11 -44.64
CA ALA A 206 14.50 16.35 -44.24
C ALA A 206 14.55 17.41 -45.34
N GLU A 207 13.45 17.61 -46.09
CA GLU A 207 13.22 18.79 -46.93
C GLU A 207 11.72 18.84 -47.31
N ASP A 208 10.87 19.29 -46.38
CA ASP A 208 9.51 19.73 -46.70
C ASP A 208 8.83 20.21 -45.41
N ILE A 209 9.14 21.41 -44.98
CA ILE A 209 8.24 22.29 -44.20
C ILE A 209 8.99 23.62 -44.00
N LEU A 210 8.83 24.53 -44.91
CA LEU A 210 9.01 25.97 -44.70
C LEU A 210 7.88 26.71 -45.41
N GLY A 211 6.92 27.18 -44.66
CA GLY A 211 5.93 28.17 -45.07
C GLY A 211 6.20 29.48 -44.33
N GLU A 212 6.24 30.55 -45.09
CA GLU A 212 6.64 31.92 -44.73
C GLU A 212 5.62 32.64 -43.83
N PRO A 213 6.01 33.77 -43.16
CA PRO A 213 5.24 34.46 -42.13
C PRO A 213 4.32 35.54 -42.71
N GLU A 214 3.10 35.67 -42.16
CA GLU A 214 2.22 36.80 -42.42
C GLU A 214 2.19 37.82 -41.27
N GLU A 215 2.01 39.07 -41.64
CA GLU A 215 2.24 40.34 -40.93
C GLU A 215 1.26 40.64 -39.79
N ASP A 216 1.76 41.44 -38.86
CA ASP A 216 1.08 42.04 -37.69
C ASP A 216 -0.04 43.06 -38.11
N THR A 217 -1.20 42.94 -37.47
CA THR A 217 -2.17 44.06 -37.36
C THR A 217 -2.68 44.19 -35.93
N GLU A 218 -2.48 45.38 -35.32
CA GLU A 218 -2.93 45.73 -33.98
C GLU A 218 -4.47 45.84 -33.86
N PRO A 219 -5.08 45.41 -32.73
CA PRO A 219 -6.50 45.60 -32.50
C PRO A 219 -6.85 46.86 -31.70
N THR A 220 -7.75 47.64 -32.22
CA THR A 220 -8.41 48.81 -31.60
C THR A 220 -9.37 48.37 -30.47
N VAL A 221 -9.31 49.06 -29.35
CA VAL A 221 -10.15 48.85 -28.15
C VAL A 221 -11.43 49.66 -28.24
N HIS A 222 -12.60 48.98 -28.16
CA HIS A 222 -13.91 49.63 -27.95
C HIS A 222 -14.42 49.27 -26.53
N ILE A 223 -14.66 50.33 -25.69
CA ILE A 223 -15.23 50.22 -24.35
C ILE A 223 -16.74 50.49 -24.47
N ALA A 224 -17.58 49.53 -24.01
CA ALA A 224 -19.02 49.73 -23.81
C ALA A 224 -19.37 49.87 -22.32
N PRO A 225 -20.39 50.69 -21.96
CA PRO A 225 -20.67 51.06 -20.58
C PRO A 225 -21.39 49.97 -19.76
N PRO A 226 -21.39 50.03 -18.43
CA PRO A 226 -21.90 48.97 -17.56
C PRO A 226 -23.41 49.00 -17.40
N THR A 227 -24.05 47.85 -17.51
CA THR A 227 -25.46 47.67 -17.13
C THR A 227 -25.56 47.00 -15.76
N SER A 228 -26.47 47.51 -14.99
CA SER A 228 -26.80 47.40 -13.58
C SER A 228 -27.10 45.96 -13.07
N SER A 229 -26.54 45.71 -11.89
CA SER A 229 -27.02 45.01 -10.69
C SER A 229 -28.19 44.00 -10.81
N THR A 230 -27.86 42.73 -10.56
CA THR A 230 -28.74 41.80 -9.85
C THR A 230 -27.99 41.19 -8.67
N GLY A 231 -28.63 41.26 -7.50
CA GLY A 231 -28.08 40.98 -6.20
C GLY A 231 -27.61 39.54 -5.98
N PRO A 232 -26.85 39.27 -4.92
CA PRO A 232 -26.17 38.00 -4.71
C PRO A 232 -27.17 36.89 -4.38
N ALA A 233 -27.06 35.77 -5.14
CA ALA A 233 -27.81 34.55 -4.87
C ALA A 233 -27.38 33.99 -3.49
N LYS A 234 -28.38 33.72 -2.64
CA LYS A 234 -28.17 33.09 -1.31
C LYS A 234 -27.37 31.79 -1.46
N PRO A 235 -26.31 31.57 -0.66
CA PRO A 235 -25.53 30.37 -0.70
C PRO A 235 -26.42 29.15 -0.39
N ARG A 236 -26.42 28.15 -1.29
CA ARG A 236 -27.06 26.86 -1.03
C ARG A 236 -26.34 26.21 0.17
N LYS A 237 -27.10 25.96 1.25
CA LYS A 237 -26.62 25.19 2.41
C LYS A 237 -26.07 23.85 1.90
N ARG A 238 -24.75 23.63 2.04
CA ARG A 238 -24.11 22.33 1.81
C ARG A 238 -24.70 21.34 2.82
N LYS A 239 -25.02 20.12 2.38
CA LYS A 239 -25.48 19.06 3.29
C LYS A 239 -24.34 18.71 4.26
N PRO A 240 -24.62 18.49 5.55
CA PRO A 240 -23.58 18.11 6.50
C PRO A 240 -22.91 16.80 6.06
N THR A 241 -21.60 16.71 6.25
CA THR A 241 -20.81 15.52 5.94
C THR A 241 -21.13 14.45 6.98
N THR A 242 -21.73 13.34 6.55
CA THR A 242 -22.07 12.20 7.43
C THR A 242 -20.97 11.12 7.37
N VAL A 243 -20.79 10.40 8.49
CA VAL A 243 -19.94 9.20 8.61
C VAL A 243 -20.78 7.94 8.42
N ALA A 244 -20.15 6.86 7.95
CA ALA A 244 -20.80 5.58 7.76
C ALA A 244 -21.37 5.04 9.09
N ARG A 245 -22.68 4.79 9.12
CA ARG A 245 -23.40 4.20 10.27
C ARG A 245 -23.94 2.84 9.88
N GLY A 246 -23.81 1.86 10.77
CA GLY A 246 -24.49 0.58 10.60
C GLY A 246 -26.00 0.72 10.77
N PRO A 247 -26.82 -0.13 10.10
CA PRO A 247 -28.24 -0.19 10.35
C PRO A 247 -28.49 -0.69 11.78
N VAL A 248 -29.36 0.02 12.49
CA VAL A 248 -29.81 -0.42 13.80
C VAL A 248 -30.92 -1.46 13.60
N ILE A 249 -30.68 -2.68 14.03
CA ILE A 249 -31.64 -3.76 14.01
C ILE A 249 -32.09 -3.99 15.46
N GLU A 250 -33.37 -3.69 15.75
CA GLU A 250 -33.94 -3.96 17.07
C GLU A 250 -33.93 -5.46 17.37
N ASN A 251 -33.40 -5.85 18.53
CA ASN A 251 -33.31 -7.25 18.97
C ASN A 251 -32.44 -8.13 18.03
N TYR A 252 -31.32 -7.62 17.54
CA TYR A 252 -30.39 -8.44 16.74
C TYR A 252 -29.85 -9.62 17.55
N GLU A 253 -29.99 -10.82 17.00
CA GLU A 253 -29.46 -12.08 17.55
C GLU A 253 -28.27 -12.57 16.72
N CYS A 254 -27.19 -12.93 17.42
CA CYS A 254 -26.07 -13.62 16.75
C CYS A 254 -26.48 -15.02 16.27
N PRO A 255 -25.90 -15.54 15.19
CA PRO A 255 -26.21 -16.88 14.71
C PRO A 255 -26.00 -17.95 15.78
N PRO A 256 -26.90 -18.94 15.90
CA PRO A 256 -26.71 -20.06 16.82
C PRO A 256 -25.53 -20.95 16.37
N VAL A 257 -24.75 -21.44 17.32
CA VAL A 257 -23.55 -22.26 17.05
C VAL A 257 -23.92 -23.60 16.41
N ASP A 258 -25.20 -24.00 16.51
CA ASP A 258 -25.75 -25.23 15.94
C ASP A 258 -25.76 -25.27 14.39
N TYR A 259 -25.56 -24.15 13.73
CA TYR A 259 -25.34 -24.10 12.27
C TYR A 259 -23.97 -24.63 11.87
N LEU A 260 -23.05 -24.76 12.81
CA LEU A 260 -21.72 -25.32 12.61
C LEU A 260 -21.69 -26.81 12.98
N GLN A 261 -20.93 -27.60 12.22
CA GLN A 261 -20.75 -29.02 12.49
C GLN A 261 -20.31 -29.27 13.92
N ALA A 262 -20.89 -30.28 14.55
CA ALA A 262 -20.44 -30.74 15.86
C ALA A 262 -19.10 -31.48 15.74
N PRO A 263 -18.19 -31.35 16.73
CA PRO A 263 -16.94 -32.11 16.72
C PRO A 263 -17.21 -33.60 16.73
N GLU A 264 -16.67 -34.30 15.72
CA GLU A 264 -16.67 -35.78 15.73
C GLU A 264 -15.55 -36.27 16.64
N TYR A 265 -15.87 -36.53 17.90
CA TYR A 265 -14.95 -37.22 18.81
C TYR A 265 -14.94 -38.72 18.46
N SER A 266 -14.27 -39.07 17.38
CA SER A 266 -14.06 -40.46 16.98
C SER A 266 -13.14 -41.14 18.01
N ALA A 267 -13.70 -41.94 18.88
CA ALA A 267 -12.97 -42.69 19.93
C ALA A 267 -11.96 -43.71 19.35
N THR A 268 -11.84 -43.83 18.04
CA THR A 268 -11.14 -44.91 17.35
C THR A 268 -9.78 -44.56 16.75
N VAL A 269 -9.28 -43.31 16.91
CA VAL A 269 -7.98 -42.95 16.35
C VAL A 269 -7.04 -42.45 17.45
N ILE A 270 -6.80 -43.31 18.42
CA ILE A 270 -5.64 -43.19 19.29
C ILE A 270 -4.54 -43.98 18.57
N ASP A 271 -3.65 -43.32 17.81
CA ASP A 271 -2.36 -43.91 17.51
C ASP A 271 -1.83 -44.43 18.84
N SER A 272 -1.52 -45.68 18.92
CA SER A 272 -1.18 -46.27 20.21
C SER A 272 0.05 -45.51 20.75
N THR A 273 0.08 -45.26 22.04
CA THR A 273 1.26 -44.62 22.69
C THR A 273 2.54 -45.39 22.31
N GLU A 274 2.40 -46.64 21.92
CA GLU A 274 3.48 -47.50 21.47
C GLU A 274 3.98 -47.14 20.05
N GLU A 275 3.10 -46.82 19.10
CA GLU A 275 3.50 -46.33 17.76
C GLU A 275 4.25 -45.01 17.79
N LEU A 276 3.78 -44.09 18.62
CA LEU A 276 4.48 -42.80 18.83
C LEU A 276 5.88 -42.98 19.43
N LYS A 277 6.01 -43.87 20.40
CA LYS A 277 7.32 -44.25 20.99
C LYS A 277 8.22 -44.96 19.97
N ALA A 278 7.67 -45.82 19.13
CA ALA A 278 8.42 -46.48 18.07
C ALA A 278 8.96 -45.49 17.07
N SER A 279 8.15 -44.53 16.63
CA SER A 279 8.61 -43.45 15.75
C SER A 279 9.72 -42.59 16.37
N ALA A 280 9.63 -42.28 17.67
CA ALA A 280 10.68 -41.55 18.38
C ALA A 280 12.01 -42.33 18.42
N ILE A 281 11.95 -43.64 18.63
CA ILE A 281 13.11 -44.53 18.62
C ILE A 281 13.74 -44.60 17.23
N ILE A 282 12.93 -44.66 16.16
CA ILE A 282 13.42 -44.62 14.76
C ILE A 282 14.19 -43.34 14.51
N ILE A 283 13.66 -42.18 14.93
CA ILE A 283 14.37 -40.87 14.79
C ILE A 283 15.71 -40.91 15.50
N GLN A 284 15.75 -41.38 16.76
CA GLN A 284 16.95 -41.49 17.53
C GLN A 284 18.00 -42.41 16.91
N GLN A 285 17.58 -43.59 16.48
CA GLN A 285 18.45 -44.59 15.82
C GLN A 285 19.01 -44.05 14.50
N THR A 286 18.19 -43.40 13.69
CA THR A 286 18.62 -42.78 12.45
C THR A 286 19.70 -41.75 12.70
N LEU A 287 19.51 -40.84 13.64
CA LEU A 287 20.53 -39.83 13.98
C LEU A 287 21.82 -40.50 14.53
N LYS A 288 21.69 -41.53 15.37
CA LYS A 288 22.84 -42.27 15.90
C LYS A 288 23.67 -42.96 14.81
N GLN A 289 23.05 -43.48 13.75
CA GLN A 289 23.76 -44.06 12.58
C GLN A 289 24.69 -43.05 11.92
N PHE A 290 24.34 -41.77 11.95
CA PHE A 290 25.15 -40.66 11.40
C PHE A 290 26.04 -40.00 12.46
N GLY A 291 26.23 -40.64 13.63
CA GLY A 291 27.10 -40.13 14.69
C GLY A 291 26.55 -38.86 15.38
N VAL A 292 25.23 -38.71 15.44
CA VAL A 292 24.53 -37.64 16.16
C VAL A 292 23.82 -38.24 17.37
N ASP A 293 24.37 -38.08 18.58
CA ASP A 293 23.75 -38.58 19.79
C ASP A 293 22.71 -37.59 20.31
N VAL A 294 21.46 -38.08 20.49
CA VAL A 294 20.34 -37.34 21.06
C VAL A 294 19.59 -38.20 22.07
N THR A 295 19.01 -37.55 23.06
CA THR A 295 18.07 -38.19 23.98
C THR A 295 16.65 -37.77 23.65
N LEU A 296 15.72 -38.71 23.82
CA LEU A 296 14.30 -38.45 23.57
C LEU A 296 13.74 -37.57 24.71
N GLY A 297 12.97 -36.56 24.32
CA GLY A 297 12.19 -35.67 25.19
C GLY A 297 10.71 -35.93 25.08
N ASP A 298 9.91 -34.86 25.20
CA ASP A 298 8.46 -34.94 25.14
C ASP A 298 7.96 -35.27 23.74
N ILE A 299 6.88 -36.06 23.67
CA ILE A 299 6.14 -36.34 22.44
C ILE A 299 4.79 -35.61 22.56
N THR A 300 4.53 -34.66 21.67
CA THR A 300 3.28 -33.89 21.66
C THR A 300 2.51 -34.20 20.40
N LYS A 301 1.34 -34.81 20.54
CA LYS A 301 0.44 -35.09 19.42
C LYS A 301 -0.53 -33.92 19.25
N GLY A 302 -0.46 -33.24 18.10
CA GLY A 302 -1.40 -32.22 17.67
C GLY A 302 -2.46 -32.77 16.71
N PRO A 303 -3.33 -31.92 16.19
CA PRO A 303 -4.42 -32.37 15.31
C PRO A 303 -3.91 -32.90 13.96
N THR A 304 -2.87 -32.35 13.39
CA THR A 304 -2.33 -32.71 12.06
C THR A 304 -0.91 -33.24 12.08
N ILE A 305 -0.13 -32.87 13.09
CA ILE A 305 1.27 -33.26 13.25
C ILE A 305 1.55 -33.72 14.67
N THR A 306 2.55 -34.59 14.82
CA THR A 306 3.15 -34.94 16.10
C THR A 306 4.55 -34.34 16.18
N ARG A 307 4.87 -33.65 17.28
CA ARG A 307 6.19 -33.10 17.56
C ARG A 307 6.93 -34.03 18.51
N PHE A 308 8.11 -34.48 18.08
CA PHE A 308 9.07 -35.24 18.89
C PHE A 308 10.19 -34.30 19.31
N GLU A 309 10.33 -34.04 20.60
CA GLU A 309 11.42 -33.22 21.13
C GLU A 309 12.67 -34.08 21.37
N LEU A 310 13.81 -33.57 20.94
CA LEU A 310 15.10 -34.22 21.08
C LEU A 310 16.04 -33.30 21.85
N HIS A 311 16.77 -33.85 22.82
CA HIS A 311 17.84 -33.16 23.51
C HIS A 311 19.18 -33.56 22.88
N PRO A 312 19.87 -32.66 22.16
CA PRO A 312 21.21 -32.93 21.63
C PRO A 312 22.22 -33.19 22.77
N ALA A 313 23.09 -34.15 22.56
CA ALA A 313 24.20 -34.39 23.50
C ALA A 313 25.17 -33.17 23.53
N PRO A 314 25.88 -32.94 24.62
CA PRO A 314 26.87 -31.86 24.70
C PRO A 314 27.84 -31.88 23.52
N GLY A 315 28.04 -30.74 22.85
CA GLY A 315 28.92 -30.61 21.68
C GLY A 315 28.28 -30.95 20.34
N VAL A 316 27.00 -31.39 20.28
CA VAL A 316 26.25 -31.59 19.04
C VAL A 316 25.65 -30.27 18.60
N LYS A 317 26.06 -29.77 17.41
CA LYS A 317 25.46 -28.59 16.80
C LYS A 317 24.07 -28.91 16.24
N MET A 318 23.10 -28.02 16.48
CA MET A 318 21.70 -28.21 16.05
C MET A 318 21.57 -28.28 14.52
N GLU A 319 22.40 -27.54 13.78
CA GLU A 319 22.47 -27.56 12.31
C GLU A 319 22.80 -28.96 11.78
N ARG A 320 23.57 -29.75 12.55
CA ARG A 320 23.89 -31.12 12.17
C ARG A 320 22.66 -32.02 12.18
N ILE A 321 21.71 -31.77 13.08
CA ILE A 321 20.43 -32.52 13.14
C ILE A 321 19.55 -32.13 11.95
N THR A 322 19.48 -30.85 11.63
CA THR A 322 18.66 -30.36 10.51
C THR A 322 19.18 -30.83 9.16
N ALA A 323 20.48 -31.08 9.01
CA ALA A 323 21.10 -31.62 7.80
C ALA A 323 20.57 -33.03 7.45
N TYR A 324 20.16 -33.83 8.44
CA TYR A 324 19.64 -35.18 8.24
C TYR A 324 18.12 -35.26 8.08
N THR A 325 17.46 -34.16 7.76
CA THR A 325 16.00 -34.10 7.55
C THR A 325 15.54 -35.17 6.55
N ASN A 326 16.19 -35.32 5.41
CA ASN A 326 15.81 -36.28 4.38
C ASN A 326 15.97 -37.76 4.86
N ASN A 327 17.01 -38.04 5.63
CA ASN A 327 17.27 -39.35 6.17
C ASN A 327 16.20 -39.76 7.20
N ILE A 328 15.80 -38.83 8.07
CA ILE A 328 14.73 -39.04 9.04
C ILE A 328 13.39 -39.20 8.32
N THR A 329 13.14 -38.39 7.28
CA THR A 329 11.92 -38.50 6.45
C THR A 329 11.79 -39.88 5.84
N ALA A 330 12.87 -40.39 5.23
CA ALA A 330 12.91 -41.71 4.64
C ALA A 330 12.72 -42.84 5.68
N ALA A 331 13.38 -42.74 6.86
CA ALA A 331 13.29 -43.73 7.92
C ALA A 331 11.89 -43.82 8.55
N LEU A 332 11.14 -42.71 8.55
CA LEU A 332 9.77 -42.64 9.05
C LEU A 332 8.71 -42.93 7.96
N GLU A 333 9.13 -43.15 6.71
CA GLU A 333 8.23 -43.29 5.54
C GLU A 333 7.24 -42.11 5.44
N ALA A 334 7.64 -40.90 5.94
CA ALA A 334 6.79 -39.75 5.97
C ALA A 334 6.86 -38.97 4.65
N GLU A 335 5.73 -38.41 4.22
CA GLU A 335 5.68 -37.55 3.03
C GLU A 335 6.61 -36.36 3.14
N ARG A 336 6.63 -35.70 4.31
CA ARG A 336 7.43 -34.53 4.61
C ARG A 336 7.54 -34.32 6.11
N ILE A 337 8.71 -33.89 6.61
CA ILE A 337 8.89 -33.50 8.00
C ILE A 337 9.42 -32.07 8.10
N SER A 338 9.22 -31.43 9.24
CA SER A 338 9.83 -30.13 9.58
C SER A 338 10.67 -30.26 10.84
N ILE A 339 11.87 -29.68 10.87
CA ILE A 339 12.73 -29.66 12.06
C ILE A 339 12.89 -28.24 12.56
N LEU A 340 12.48 -28.00 13.79
CA LEU A 340 12.65 -26.74 14.52
C LEU A 340 13.89 -26.86 15.43
N ALA A 341 14.89 -26.05 15.16
CA ALA A 341 16.14 -26.05 15.91
C ALA A 341 16.59 -24.62 16.24
N PRO A 342 16.44 -24.15 17.49
CA PRO A 342 15.73 -24.77 18.64
C PRO A 342 14.23 -24.59 18.60
N VAL A 343 13.52 -25.37 19.43
CA VAL A 343 12.11 -25.12 19.76
C VAL A 343 12.01 -23.80 20.53
N PRO A 344 11.11 -22.86 20.15
CA PRO A 344 10.96 -21.60 20.84
C PRO A 344 10.75 -21.77 22.36
N GLY A 345 11.60 -21.09 23.15
CA GLY A 345 11.55 -21.15 24.62
C GLY A 345 12.17 -22.42 25.25
N LYS A 346 12.73 -23.34 24.45
CA LYS A 346 13.39 -24.57 24.92
C LYS A 346 14.76 -24.75 24.29
N SER A 347 15.64 -25.51 24.92
CA SER A 347 16.97 -25.92 24.40
C SER A 347 16.89 -27.22 23.56
N THR A 348 15.71 -27.65 23.16
CA THR A 348 15.43 -28.88 22.44
C THR A 348 15.32 -28.64 20.92
N VAL A 349 15.49 -29.71 20.16
CA VAL A 349 15.16 -29.74 18.71
C VAL A 349 13.83 -30.48 18.55
N GLY A 350 12.88 -29.85 17.87
CA GLY A 350 11.58 -30.46 17.58
C GLY A 350 11.53 -31.05 16.18
N VAL A 351 11.25 -32.33 16.07
CA VAL A 351 10.95 -33.00 14.79
C VAL A 351 9.45 -33.12 14.65
N GLU A 352 8.87 -32.46 13.66
CA GLU A 352 7.44 -32.43 13.38
C GLU A 352 7.12 -33.40 12.24
N VAL A 353 6.35 -34.42 12.57
CA VAL A 353 5.97 -35.53 11.65
C VAL A 353 4.46 -35.45 11.42
N PRO A 354 3.98 -35.54 10.19
CA PRO A 354 2.54 -35.65 9.89
C PRO A 354 1.90 -36.85 10.57
N ASN A 355 0.72 -36.66 11.16
CA ASN A 355 -0.06 -37.77 11.67
C ASN A 355 -0.58 -38.67 10.52
N ALA A 356 -0.62 -39.98 10.70
CA ALA A 356 -1.20 -40.90 9.74
C ALA A 356 -2.69 -40.57 9.52
N VAL A 357 -3.41 -40.31 10.60
CA VAL A 357 -4.80 -39.83 10.56
C VAL A 357 -4.84 -38.41 11.10
N LYS A 358 -5.23 -37.45 10.25
CA LYS A 358 -5.32 -36.02 10.58
C LYS A 358 -6.70 -35.71 11.16
N THR A 359 -6.76 -35.10 12.33
CA THR A 359 -8.00 -34.64 12.95
C THR A 359 -8.36 -33.26 12.36
N LYS A 360 -9.60 -33.12 11.87
CA LYS A 360 -10.11 -31.84 11.40
C LYS A 360 -10.28 -30.90 12.59
N VAL A 361 -9.79 -29.65 12.46
CA VAL A 361 -10.13 -28.57 13.38
C VAL A 361 -11.37 -27.89 12.84
N ILE A 362 -12.47 -27.91 13.55
CA ILE A 362 -13.75 -27.32 13.14
C ILE A 362 -14.01 -26.01 13.86
N MET A 363 -14.76 -25.12 13.24
CA MET A 363 -15.03 -23.79 13.76
C MET A 363 -15.79 -23.82 15.08
N ARG A 364 -16.79 -24.68 15.21
CA ARG A 364 -17.60 -24.84 16.43
C ARG A 364 -16.74 -25.09 17.67
N ASP A 365 -15.75 -25.97 17.56
CA ASP A 365 -14.85 -26.30 18.68
C ASP A 365 -14.04 -25.08 19.18
N LEU A 366 -13.70 -24.15 18.28
CA LEU A 366 -13.04 -22.90 18.65
C LEU A 366 -14.00 -21.92 19.32
N LEU A 367 -15.23 -21.77 18.81
CA LEU A 367 -16.22 -20.85 19.38
C LEU A 367 -16.75 -21.34 20.73
N GLU A 368 -16.79 -22.66 20.97
CA GLU A 368 -17.18 -23.25 22.25
C GLU A 368 -16.04 -23.26 23.27
N SER A 369 -14.79 -23.01 22.87
CA SER A 369 -13.61 -23.00 23.74
C SER A 369 -13.67 -21.93 24.83
N ASP A 370 -12.96 -22.20 25.93
CA ASP A 370 -12.81 -21.25 27.03
C ASP A 370 -12.04 -20.01 26.62
N GLU A 371 -11.05 -20.16 25.72
CA GLU A 371 -10.25 -19.07 25.17
C GLU A 371 -11.13 -18.06 24.41
N TRP A 372 -12.10 -18.54 23.63
CA TRP A 372 -13.07 -17.69 22.94
C TRP A 372 -14.04 -17.01 23.93
N LYS A 373 -14.69 -17.79 24.79
CA LYS A 373 -15.69 -17.29 25.74
C LYS A 373 -15.13 -16.28 26.74
N LYS A 374 -13.89 -16.47 27.19
CA LYS A 374 -13.19 -15.60 28.14
C LYS A 374 -12.32 -14.54 27.47
N SER A 375 -12.30 -14.46 26.15
CA SER A 375 -11.47 -13.52 25.41
C SER A 375 -11.80 -12.08 25.79
N ARG A 376 -10.76 -11.29 26.06
CA ARG A 376 -10.84 -9.84 26.28
C ARG A 376 -10.49 -9.04 25.01
N ALA A 377 -10.31 -9.73 23.89
CA ALA A 377 -10.03 -9.11 22.60
C ALA A 377 -11.17 -8.15 22.22
N LYS A 378 -10.81 -7.04 21.62
CA LYS A 378 -11.78 -6.05 21.12
C LYS A 378 -12.50 -6.57 19.88
N ILE A 379 -11.73 -7.19 18.97
CA ILE A 379 -12.22 -7.80 17.73
C ILE A 379 -11.63 -9.22 17.64
N PRO A 380 -12.21 -10.19 18.37
CA PRO A 380 -11.69 -11.55 18.40
C PRO A 380 -11.92 -12.26 17.07
N VAL A 381 -10.88 -12.97 16.60
CA VAL A 381 -10.93 -13.85 15.43
C VAL A 381 -10.32 -15.21 15.79
N ALA A 382 -11.01 -16.28 15.42
CA ALA A 382 -10.56 -17.64 15.64
C ALA A 382 -9.68 -18.09 14.47
N LEU A 383 -8.38 -18.26 14.70
CA LEU A 383 -7.42 -18.61 13.67
C LEU A 383 -7.17 -20.13 13.55
N GLY A 384 -7.47 -20.90 14.60
CA GLY A 384 -7.26 -22.35 14.58
C GLY A 384 -6.71 -22.91 15.89
N LYS A 385 -6.01 -24.04 15.80
CA LYS A 385 -5.30 -24.65 16.93
C LYS A 385 -3.81 -24.76 16.64
N ASP A 386 -2.99 -24.55 17.67
CA ASP A 386 -1.55 -24.76 17.59
C ASP A 386 -1.19 -26.28 17.58
N VAL A 387 0.09 -26.58 17.50
CA VAL A 387 0.61 -27.96 17.52
C VAL A 387 0.35 -28.70 18.84
N TYR A 388 -0.03 -27.99 19.89
CA TYR A 388 -0.42 -28.56 21.19
C TYR A 388 -1.94 -28.77 21.29
N GLY A 389 -2.70 -28.42 20.25
CA GLY A 389 -4.16 -28.47 20.22
C GLY A 389 -4.84 -27.30 20.94
N LYS A 390 -4.07 -26.28 21.37
CA LYS A 390 -4.60 -25.09 22.03
C LYS A 390 -5.24 -24.13 21.01
N PRO A 391 -6.46 -23.60 21.26
CA PRO A 391 -7.09 -22.60 20.40
C PRO A 391 -6.25 -21.32 20.31
N ILE A 392 -6.11 -20.79 19.10
CA ILE A 392 -5.50 -19.50 18.82
C ILE A 392 -6.62 -18.50 18.51
N ILE A 393 -6.90 -17.62 19.47
CA ILE A 393 -7.83 -16.52 19.34
C ILE A 393 -7.02 -15.23 19.30
N ALA A 394 -7.01 -14.56 18.16
CA ALA A 394 -6.30 -13.31 17.97
C ALA A 394 -7.22 -12.11 18.08
N ASP A 395 -6.66 -10.92 18.36
CA ASP A 395 -7.39 -9.64 18.36
C ASP A 395 -7.04 -8.83 17.13
N LEU A 396 -7.98 -8.65 16.20
CA LEU A 396 -7.77 -7.86 14.99
C LEU A 396 -7.47 -6.39 15.32
N ALA A 397 -7.87 -5.88 16.48
CA ALA A 397 -7.53 -4.51 16.91
C ALA A 397 -6.05 -4.41 17.38
N GLU A 398 -5.45 -5.49 17.86
CA GLU A 398 -4.02 -5.53 18.22
C GLU A 398 -3.14 -5.86 17.03
N MET A 399 -3.61 -6.74 16.13
CA MET A 399 -3.01 -6.97 14.82
C MET A 399 -3.77 -6.19 13.74
N PRO A 400 -3.59 -4.87 13.63
CA PRO A 400 -4.54 -3.98 12.96
C PRO A 400 -4.86 -4.38 11.51
N HIS A 401 -3.93 -5.06 10.87
CA HIS A 401 -4.05 -5.55 9.50
C HIS A 401 -3.42 -6.93 9.40
N LEU A 402 -3.97 -7.78 8.54
CA LEU A 402 -3.56 -9.16 8.39
C LEU A 402 -3.31 -9.47 6.91
N LEU A 403 -2.13 -10.02 6.62
CA LEU A 403 -1.78 -10.56 5.32
C LEU A 403 -1.93 -12.08 5.34
N ILE A 404 -2.65 -12.63 4.38
CA ILE A 404 -2.86 -14.09 4.24
C ILE A 404 -2.37 -14.51 2.84
N ALA A 405 -1.38 -15.39 2.77
CA ALA A 405 -0.87 -15.83 1.48
C ALA A 405 -0.61 -17.34 1.44
N GLY A 406 -0.72 -17.93 0.24
CA GLY A 406 -0.46 -19.35 0.02
C GLY A 406 -0.98 -19.84 -1.32
N ALA A 407 -0.52 -21.03 -1.75
CA ALA A 407 -0.93 -21.63 -3.02
C ALA A 407 -2.43 -21.95 -3.05
N THR A 408 -2.98 -22.13 -4.25
CA THR A 408 -4.37 -22.57 -4.43
C THR A 408 -4.60 -23.94 -3.75
N GLY A 409 -5.72 -24.07 -3.03
CA GLY A 409 -6.05 -25.28 -2.28
C GLY A 409 -5.30 -25.46 -0.96
N SER A 410 -4.46 -24.50 -0.54
CA SER A 410 -3.71 -24.58 0.72
C SER A 410 -4.56 -24.32 1.98
N GLY A 411 -5.75 -23.72 1.84
CA GLY A 411 -6.68 -23.39 2.93
C GLY A 411 -6.94 -21.89 3.15
N LYS A 412 -6.42 -21.02 2.28
CA LYS A 412 -6.55 -19.56 2.36
C LYS A 412 -8.01 -19.09 2.46
N SER A 413 -8.86 -19.48 1.51
CA SER A 413 -10.27 -19.06 1.44
C SER A 413 -11.07 -19.59 2.62
N VAL A 414 -10.81 -20.84 3.04
CA VAL A 414 -11.46 -21.42 4.22
C VAL A 414 -11.14 -20.65 5.50
N LEU A 415 -9.87 -20.26 5.70
CA LEU A 415 -9.51 -19.43 6.86
C LEU A 415 -10.14 -18.03 6.78
N MET A 416 -10.19 -17.43 5.62
CA MET A 416 -10.82 -16.12 5.43
C MET A 416 -12.31 -16.18 5.78
N ASN A 417 -13.01 -17.22 5.32
CA ASN A 417 -14.40 -17.49 5.69
C ASN A 417 -14.55 -17.72 7.20
N SER A 418 -13.62 -18.43 7.81
CA SER A 418 -13.62 -18.64 9.27
C SER A 418 -13.43 -17.35 10.05
N ILE A 419 -12.58 -16.42 9.56
CA ILE A 419 -12.42 -15.10 10.18
C ILE A 419 -13.70 -14.28 10.05
N ILE A 420 -14.32 -14.24 8.85
CA ILE A 420 -15.60 -13.55 8.65
C ILE A 420 -16.68 -14.15 9.56
N ALA A 421 -16.80 -15.48 9.61
CA ALA A 421 -17.72 -16.16 10.51
C ALA A 421 -17.47 -15.78 11.99
N SER A 422 -16.21 -15.75 12.45
CA SER A 422 -15.86 -15.29 13.80
C SER A 422 -16.45 -13.93 14.12
N LEU A 423 -16.36 -13.01 13.15
CA LEU A 423 -16.88 -11.64 13.32
C LEU A 423 -18.41 -11.60 13.34
N LEU A 424 -19.08 -12.41 12.49
CA LEU A 424 -20.55 -12.51 12.43
C LEU A 424 -21.13 -13.14 13.69
N TYR A 425 -20.42 -14.06 14.36
CA TYR A 425 -20.81 -14.63 15.65
C TYR A 425 -20.61 -13.69 16.83
N ARG A 426 -19.99 -12.52 16.64
CA ARG A 426 -19.64 -11.63 17.74
C ARG A 426 -20.25 -10.24 17.65
N PHE A 427 -20.47 -9.73 16.42
CA PHE A 427 -20.84 -8.33 16.20
C PHE A 427 -22.13 -8.18 15.42
N SER A 428 -22.93 -7.20 15.82
CA SER A 428 -24.08 -6.73 15.07
C SER A 428 -23.66 -5.79 13.92
N PRO A 429 -24.53 -5.54 12.92
CA PRO A 429 -24.28 -4.58 11.85
C PRO A 429 -24.03 -3.14 12.33
N GLU A 430 -24.55 -2.76 13.51
CA GLU A 430 -24.28 -1.48 14.15
C GLU A 430 -22.84 -1.38 14.66
N GLU A 431 -22.27 -2.52 15.12
CA GLU A 431 -20.95 -2.56 15.75
C GLU A 431 -19.82 -2.79 14.75
N LEU A 432 -20.06 -3.57 13.67
CA LEU A 432 -19.06 -3.92 12.68
C LEU A 432 -19.66 -3.95 11.28
N ARG A 433 -18.96 -3.37 10.32
CA ARG A 433 -19.32 -3.34 8.91
C ARG A 433 -18.18 -3.88 8.03
N PHE A 434 -18.54 -4.38 6.85
CA PHE A 434 -17.59 -4.90 5.88
C PHE A 434 -17.54 -4.08 4.59
N VAL A 435 -16.33 -3.97 4.04
CA VAL A 435 -16.07 -3.65 2.64
C VAL A 435 -15.37 -4.85 2.04
N MET A 436 -16.07 -5.60 1.18
CA MET A 436 -15.57 -6.84 0.61
C MET A 436 -15.21 -6.65 -0.85
N ILE A 437 -14.04 -7.17 -1.25
CA ILE A 437 -13.44 -7.03 -2.58
C ILE A 437 -13.09 -8.41 -3.10
N ASP A 438 -13.78 -8.84 -4.18
CA ASP A 438 -13.66 -10.15 -4.80
C ASP A 438 -13.54 -10.01 -6.32
N PRO A 439 -12.35 -9.76 -6.86
CA PRO A 439 -12.15 -9.57 -8.29
C PRO A 439 -12.39 -10.86 -9.12
N LYS A 440 -12.44 -12.02 -8.48
CA LYS A 440 -12.69 -13.30 -9.13
C LYS A 440 -14.16 -13.71 -9.18
N VAL A 441 -15.01 -13.05 -8.41
CA VAL A 441 -16.47 -13.32 -8.32
C VAL A 441 -16.77 -14.77 -7.86
N VAL A 442 -16.00 -15.27 -6.89
CA VAL A 442 -16.09 -16.67 -6.44
C VAL A 442 -16.31 -16.79 -4.94
N GLU A 443 -15.45 -16.21 -4.13
CA GLU A 443 -15.31 -16.55 -2.71
C GLU A 443 -16.24 -15.73 -1.79
N LEU A 444 -16.50 -14.44 -2.12
CA LEU A 444 -17.21 -13.53 -1.22
C LEU A 444 -18.65 -13.22 -1.65
N GLN A 445 -19.13 -13.75 -2.77
CA GLN A 445 -20.46 -13.42 -3.32
C GLN A 445 -21.61 -13.83 -2.40
N MET A 446 -21.43 -14.91 -1.64
CA MET A 446 -22.42 -15.42 -0.68
C MET A 446 -22.78 -14.39 0.40
N TYR A 447 -21.87 -13.44 0.69
CA TYR A 447 -22.07 -12.41 1.71
C TYR A 447 -22.88 -11.19 1.25
N ASN A 448 -23.26 -11.08 -0.04
CA ASN A 448 -23.99 -9.92 -0.56
C ASN A 448 -25.32 -9.60 0.13
N GLN A 449 -25.89 -10.56 0.84
CA GLN A 449 -27.16 -10.38 1.56
C GLN A 449 -26.98 -9.84 2.99
N LEU A 450 -25.75 -9.71 3.47
CA LEU A 450 -25.47 -9.30 4.84
C LEU A 450 -25.78 -7.81 5.11
N PRO A 451 -26.53 -7.46 6.16
CA PRO A 451 -26.75 -6.08 6.58
C PRO A 451 -25.47 -5.40 7.06
N HIS A 452 -24.39 -6.14 7.30
CA HIS A 452 -23.07 -5.63 7.68
C HIS A 452 -22.34 -4.93 6.52
N LEU A 453 -22.76 -5.10 5.28
CA LEU A 453 -22.05 -4.52 4.13
C LEU A 453 -22.25 -3.00 4.05
N VAL A 454 -21.15 -2.30 3.80
CA VAL A 454 -21.14 -0.86 3.48
C VAL A 454 -21.60 -0.64 2.04
N VAL A 455 -21.14 -1.48 1.13
CA VAL A 455 -21.47 -1.53 -0.31
C VAL A 455 -21.60 -2.99 -0.73
N PRO A 456 -22.26 -3.30 -1.85
CA PRO A 456 -22.20 -4.64 -2.43
C PRO A 456 -20.75 -5.11 -2.60
N VAL A 457 -20.51 -6.43 -2.59
CA VAL A 457 -19.18 -6.97 -2.85
C VAL A 457 -18.64 -6.42 -4.17
N VAL A 458 -17.47 -5.76 -4.09
CA VAL A 458 -16.86 -5.07 -5.25
C VAL A 458 -16.09 -6.07 -6.07
N THR A 459 -16.52 -6.30 -7.30
CA THR A 459 -15.95 -7.30 -8.20
C THR A 459 -15.10 -6.70 -9.32
N ASP A 460 -15.39 -5.48 -9.73
CA ASP A 460 -14.67 -4.79 -10.80
C ASP A 460 -13.39 -4.15 -10.24
N PRO A 461 -12.19 -4.54 -10.71
CA PRO A 461 -10.92 -4.00 -10.23
C PRO A 461 -10.81 -2.47 -10.31
N LYS A 462 -11.45 -1.85 -11.31
CA LYS A 462 -11.48 -0.38 -11.45
C LYS A 462 -12.32 0.27 -10.36
N LYS A 463 -13.42 -0.35 -9.96
CA LYS A 463 -14.30 0.13 -8.88
C LYS A 463 -13.68 -0.09 -7.50
N VAL A 464 -12.75 -1.03 -7.37
CA VAL A 464 -12.02 -1.27 -6.12
C VAL A 464 -11.26 -0.02 -5.66
N ILE A 465 -10.65 0.71 -6.59
CA ILE A 465 -9.93 1.95 -6.26
C ILE A 465 -10.88 2.97 -5.62
N LEU A 466 -12.11 3.09 -6.13
CA LEU A 466 -13.12 3.98 -5.55
C LEU A 466 -13.51 3.54 -4.13
N ALA A 467 -13.68 2.22 -3.91
CA ALA A 467 -13.97 1.67 -2.60
C ALA A 467 -12.84 1.94 -1.59
N LEU A 468 -11.59 1.73 -2.00
CA LEU A 468 -10.42 1.99 -1.14
C LEU A 468 -10.25 3.50 -0.84
N ARG A 469 -10.46 4.38 -1.83
CA ARG A 469 -10.44 5.84 -1.63
C ARG A 469 -11.55 6.28 -0.67
N TRP A 470 -12.74 5.67 -0.77
CA TRP A 470 -13.81 5.93 0.19
C TRP A 470 -13.40 5.52 1.62
N VAL A 471 -12.75 4.36 1.81
CA VAL A 471 -12.23 3.93 3.11
C VAL A 471 -11.26 4.96 3.69
N VAL A 472 -10.36 5.50 2.86
CA VAL A 472 -9.43 6.57 3.26
C VAL A 472 -10.19 7.83 3.68
N SER A 473 -11.18 8.26 2.89
CA SER A 473 -12.01 9.43 3.21
C SER A 473 -12.79 9.24 4.52
N GLU A 474 -13.37 8.06 4.73
CA GLU A 474 -14.07 7.71 5.98
C GLU A 474 -13.12 7.75 7.19
N MET A 475 -11.90 7.24 7.03
CA MET A 475 -10.84 7.33 8.05
C MET A 475 -10.56 8.80 8.43
N GLU A 476 -10.41 9.69 7.45
CA GLU A 476 -10.15 11.12 7.67
C GLU A 476 -11.34 11.82 8.36
N LYS A 477 -12.57 11.50 7.94
CA LYS A 477 -13.78 11.98 8.61
C LYS A 477 -13.79 11.59 10.09
N ARG A 478 -13.42 10.35 10.42
CA ARG A 478 -13.32 9.86 11.80
C ARG A 478 -12.25 10.59 12.61
N TYR A 479 -11.09 10.88 12.03
CA TYR A 479 -10.06 11.68 12.70
C TYR A 479 -10.53 13.11 13.00
N LYS A 480 -11.25 13.74 12.08
CA LYS A 480 -11.87 15.06 12.33
C LYS A 480 -12.85 15.01 13.51
N ILE A 481 -13.67 13.94 13.60
CA ILE A 481 -14.58 13.72 14.75
C ILE A 481 -13.79 13.51 16.05
N PHE A 482 -12.72 12.69 16.03
CA PHE A 482 -11.91 12.44 17.22
C PHE A 482 -11.24 13.72 17.73
N ALA A 483 -10.79 14.59 16.83
CA ALA A 483 -10.27 15.89 17.19
C ALA A 483 -11.32 16.80 17.85
N LYS A 484 -12.55 16.85 17.30
CA LYS A 484 -13.66 17.63 17.87
C LYS A 484 -14.09 17.11 19.26
N GLU A 485 -14.13 15.79 19.45
CA GLU A 485 -14.52 15.13 20.70
C GLU A 485 -13.35 14.95 21.68
N ASN A 486 -12.13 15.39 21.32
CA ASN A 486 -10.92 15.25 22.11
C ASN A 486 -10.65 13.80 22.59
N VAL A 487 -10.84 12.84 21.68
CA VAL A 487 -10.60 11.41 21.91
C VAL A 487 -9.50 10.87 21.00
N LYS A 488 -8.76 9.84 21.46
CA LYS A 488 -7.60 9.33 20.73
C LYS A 488 -7.92 8.22 19.73
N ASN A 489 -9.05 7.53 19.87
CA ASN A 489 -9.41 6.38 19.05
C ASN A 489 -10.89 6.02 19.19
N ILE A 490 -11.35 5.10 18.32
CA ILE A 490 -12.75 4.62 18.29
C ILE A 490 -13.23 4.03 19.64
N TYR A 491 -12.35 3.33 20.36
CA TYR A 491 -12.72 2.74 21.65
C TYR A 491 -13.03 3.81 22.69
N ALA A 492 -12.19 4.84 22.79
CA ALA A 492 -12.43 5.98 23.67
C ALA A 492 -13.68 6.74 23.23
N PHE A 493 -13.88 6.91 21.92
CA PHE A 493 -15.08 7.53 21.36
C PHE A 493 -16.35 6.78 21.74
N ASN A 494 -16.42 5.49 21.54
CA ASN A 494 -17.59 4.67 21.84
C ASN A 494 -17.86 4.50 23.35
N LYS A 495 -16.85 4.69 24.20
CA LYS A 495 -16.98 4.69 25.68
C LYS A 495 -17.22 6.07 26.31
N ARG A 496 -17.17 7.16 25.52
CA ARG A 496 -17.35 8.50 26.08
C ARG A 496 -18.70 8.63 26.77
N ARG A 497 -18.70 9.26 27.94
CA ARG A 497 -19.96 9.68 28.58
C ARG A 497 -20.42 10.92 27.83
N ARG A 498 -21.57 10.84 27.18
CA ARG A 498 -22.22 12.02 26.62
C ARG A 498 -22.60 12.92 27.80
N ASN A 499 -21.90 14.00 28.01
CA ASN A 499 -22.46 15.09 28.80
C ASN A 499 -23.74 15.52 28.08
N LYS A 500 -24.85 15.68 28.82
CA LYS A 500 -26.11 16.24 28.31
C LYS A 500 -25.79 17.43 27.38
N PRO A 501 -26.58 17.67 26.32
CA PRO A 501 -26.30 18.75 25.37
C PRO A 501 -25.91 19.98 26.19
N LYS A 502 -24.75 20.58 25.87
CA LYS A 502 -24.47 21.95 26.31
C LYS A 502 -25.72 22.72 25.89
N GLU A 503 -26.41 23.30 26.88
CA GLU A 503 -27.40 24.35 26.63
C GLU A 503 -26.80 25.19 25.49
N GLU A 504 -27.61 25.42 24.47
CA GLU A 504 -27.27 26.33 23.39
C GLU A 504 -26.67 27.57 24.05
N PRO A 505 -25.48 28.06 23.60
CA PRO A 505 -24.97 29.30 24.14
C PRO A 505 -26.11 30.30 24.00
N GLU A 506 -26.53 30.90 25.12
CA GLU A 506 -27.51 32.00 25.10
C GLU A 506 -27.10 32.91 23.94
N PRO A 507 -28.04 33.33 23.08
CA PRO A 507 -27.71 34.19 21.98
C PRO A 507 -26.95 35.37 22.57
N GLU A 508 -25.68 35.51 22.22
CA GLU A 508 -24.90 36.68 22.58
C GLU A 508 -25.71 37.87 22.07
N LEU A 509 -26.24 38.63 23.01
CA LEU A 509 -26.89 39.92 22.73
C LEU A 509 -25.89 40.73 21.90
N PRO A 510 -26.27 41.25 20.74
CA PRO A 510 -25.36 42.06 19.91
C PRO A 510 -24.89 43.24 20.74
N LEU A 511 -23.63 43.18 21.15
CA LEU A 511 -23.02 44.19 22.03
C LEU A 511 -22.80 45.54 21.33
N PHE A 512 -23.07 45.63 20.04
CA PHE A 512 -22.97 46.88 19.28
C PHE A 512 -24.05 46.92 18.19
N GLY A 513 -24.78 48.04 18.16
CA GLY A 513 -25.71 48.36 17.09
C GLY A 513 -24.96 48.49 15.74
N GLU A 514 -25.72 48.26 14.67
CA GLU A 514 -25.31 48.55 13.31
C GLU A 514 -24.81 50.02 13.21
N GLY A 515 -23.52 50.19 13.26
CA GLY A 515 -22.82 51.42 12.97
C GLY A 515 -21.65 51.08 12.08
N GLU A 516 -21.64 51.63 10.87
CA GLU A 516 -20.56 51.57 9.93
C GLU A 516 -19.23 51.93 10.65
N ARG A 517 -18.32 50.97 10.74
CA ARG A 517 -16.96 51.24 11.21
C ARG A 517 -16.16 51.82 10.04
N VAL A 518 -16.07 53.11 9.99
CA VAL A 518 -15.07 53.82 9.18
C VAL A 518 -13.82 53.92 10.02
N GLU A 519 -12.80 53.13 9.73
CA GLU A 519 -11.47 53.34 10.27
C GLU A 519 -10.75 54.41 9.40
N THR A 520 -10.39 55.52 9.98
CA THR A 520 -9.57 56.55 9.34
C THR A 520 -8.08 56.25 9.64
N ASN A 521 -7.23 56.28 8.60
CA ASN A 521 -5.78 56.23 8.78
C ASN A 521 -5.27 57.56 9.39
N SER A 522 -4.00 57.56 9.80
CA SER A 522 -3.34 58.72 10.43
C SER A 522 -3.28 59.96 9.56
N GLU A 523 -3.78 59.94 8.32
CA GLU A 523 -3.82 61.07 7.37
C GLU A 523 -5.25 61.52 7.01
N GLY A 524 -6.29 60.94 7.64
CA GLY A 524 -7.67 61.42 7.53
C GLY A 524 -8.43 60.99 6.28
N PHE A 525 -7.94 60.01 5.53
CA PHE A 525 -8.64 59.45 4.37
C PHE A 525 -9.43 58.20 4.78
N ALA A 526 -10.68 58.12 4.33
CA ALA A 526 -11.50 56.91 4.47
C ALA A 526 -10.93 55.82 3.55
N VAL A 527 -10.50 54.68 4.13
CA VAL A 527 -10.10 53.50 3.40
C VAL A 527 -11.25 52.52 3.46
N GLU A 528 -11.85 52.16 2.32
CA GLU A 528 -12.72 51.02 2.23
C GLU A 528 -11.91 49.76 2.58
N VAL A 529 -12.17 49.16 3.72
CA VAL A 529 -11.62 47.86 4.08
C VAL A 529 -12.41 46.86 3.29
N ASP A 530 -11.74 46.21 2.30
CA ASP A 530 -12.32 45.08 1.55
C ASP A 530 -12.86 44.03 2.52
N GLU A 531 -14.13 43.69 2.32
CA GLU A 531 -14.87 42.72 3.09
C GLU A 531 -14.12 41.41 3.20
N GLU A 532 -13.94 41.00 4.46
CA GLU A 532 -13.86 39.61 4.94
C GLU A 532 -13.18 38.60 4.02
N ILE A 533 -11.94 38.31 4.31
CA ILE A 533 -11.42 36.95 4.14
C ILE A 533 -12.28 36.07 5.07
N ALA A 534 -13.40 35.58 4.55
CA ALA A 534 -14.21 34.55 5.22
C ALA A 534 -13.31 33.31 5.33
N VAL A 535 -12.71 33.12 6.50
CA VAL A 535 -12.09 31.84 6.87
C VAL A 535 -13.19 30.79 6.67
N PRO A 536 -12.96 29.75 5.83
CA PRO A 536 -13.98 28.71 5.61
C PRO A 536 -14.36 28.13 6.97
N ARG A 537 -15.61 28.37 7.43
CA ARG A 537 -16.14 27.72 8.62
C ARG A 537 -16.05 26.22 8.41
N ASP A 538 -15.50 25.52 9.39
CA ASP A 538 -15.41 24.07 9.42
C ASP A 538 -16.73 23.43 8.94
N GLU A 539 -16.63 22.49 7.99
CA GLU A 539 -17.79 21.71 7.54
C GLU A 539 -18.49 21.12 8.75
N GLU A 540 -19.81 21.35 8.86
CA GLU A 540 -20.62 20.74 9.91
C GLU A 540 -20.63 19.23 9.72
N ILE A 541 -19.79 18.52 10.51
CA ILE A 541 -19.76 17.05 10.56
C ILE A 541 -20.76 16.62 11.64
N GLU A 542 -21.74 15.82 11.26
CA GLU A 542 -22.69 15.22 12.20
C GLU A 542 -22.00 14.14 13.03
N ILE A 543 -21.89 14.34 14.35
CA ILE A 543 -21.18 13.45 15.27
C ILE A 543 -22.15 12.33 15.73
N PRO A 544 -21.89 11.04 15.39
CA PRO A 544 -22.74 9.93 15.78
C PRO A 544 -22.58 9.56 17.26
N GLU A 545 -23.51 8.78 17.80
CA GLU A 545 -23.39 8.24 19.16
C GLU A 545 -22.26 7.24 19.28
N LYS A 546 -22.21 6.30 18.36
CA LYS A 546 -21.18 5.26 18.23
C LYS A 546 -20.68 5.19 16.80
N LEU A 547 -19.48 4.71 16.62
CA LEU A 547 -18.88 4.38 15.35
C LEU A 547 -18.71 2.86 15.25
N SER A 548 -19.12 2.28 14.12
CA SER A 548 -18.87 0.88 13.80
C SER A 548 -17.42 0.66 13.43
N TYR A 549 -16.87 -0.51 13.78
CA TYR A 549 -15.64 -0.99 13.17
C TYR A 549 -15.86 -1.26 11.67
N ILE A 550 -14.84 -1.06 10.86
CA ILE A 550 -14.89 -1.41 9.43
C ILE A 550 -13.78 -2.41 9.13
N VAL A 551 -14.16 -3.55 8.55
CA VAL A 551 -13.21 -4.58 8.12
C VAL A 551 -13.23 -4.63 6.59
N VAL A 552 -12.09 -4.27 5.99
CA VAL A 552 -11.87 -4.37 4.55
C VAL A 552 -11.28 -5.75 4.27
N VAL A 553 -11.95 -6.55 3.45
CA VAL A 553 -11.52 -7.90 3.07
C VAL A 553 -11.20 -7.92 1.58
N ILE A 554 -9.96 -8.28 1.23
CA ILE A 554 -9.49 -8.42 -0.16
C ILE A 554 -9.13 -9.89 -0.39
N ASP A 555 -9.89 -10.58 -1.25
CA ASP A 555 -9.64 -12.01 -1.53
C ASP A 555 -8.37 -12.25 -2.34
N GLU A 556 -8.13 -11.45 -3.37
CA GLU A 556 -6.96 -11.62 -4.23
C GLU A 556 -6.30 -10.28 -4.57
N LEU A 557 -5.23 -9.97 -3.85
CA LEU A 557 -4.46 -8.73 -4.09
C LEU A 557 -3.78 -8.75 -5.46
N ALA A 558 -3.32 -9.91 -5.95
CA ALA A 558 -2.57 -10.00 -7.20
C ALA A 558 -3.34 -9.45 -8.39
N ASP A 559 -4.66 -9.70 -8.46
CA ASP A 559 -5.47 -9.24 -9.58
C ASP A 559 -5.67 -7.72 -9.58
N LEU A 560 -5.66 -7.11 -8.41
CA LEU A 560 -5.68 -5.65 -8.23
C LEU A 560 -4.34 -5.01 -8.62
N MET A 561 -3.23 -5.63 -8.20
CA MET A 561 -1.87 -5.16 -8.51
C MET A 561 -1.52 -5.30 -10.00
N LEU A 562 -2.22 -6.14 -10.76
CA LEU A 562 -2.10 -6.22 -12.22
C LEU A 562 -2.80 -5.07 -12.93
N THR A 563 -3.88 -4.53 -12.35
CA THR A 563 -4.72 -3.51 -12.99
C THR A 563 -4.25 -2.10 -12.71
N ALA A 564 -3.96 -1.78 -11.43
CA ALA A 564 -3.56 -0.45 -11.00
C ALA A 564 -2.63 -0.52 -9.76
N PRO A 565 -1.39 -0.98 -9.94
CA PRO A 565 -0.48 -1.27 -8.83
C PRO A 565 -0.24 -0.06 -7.92
N ALA A 566 0.05 1.11 -8.50
CA ALA A 566 0.38 2.31 -7.73
C ALA A 566 -0.80 2.82 -6.89
N ASP A 567 -2.02 2.87 -7.46
CA ASP A 567 -3.21 3.35 -6.75
C ASP A 567 -3.61 2.41 -5.60
N VAL A 568 -3.55 1.10 -5.87
CA VAL A 568 -3.88 0.06 -4.86
C VAL A 568 -2.86 0.05 -3.74
N GLU A 569 -1.56 0.07 -4.07
CA GLU A 569 -0.48 0.10 -3.08
C GLU A 569 -0.57 1.35 -2.19
N ASN A 570 -0.73 2.54 -2.78
CA ASN A 570 -0.85 3.80 -2.05
C ASN A 570 -2.08 3.81 -1.13
N ALA A 571 -3.23 3.32 -1.61
CA ALA A 571 -4.45 3.27 -0.80
C ALA A 571 -4.29 2.30 0.37
N ILE A 572 -3.77 1.08 0.13
CA ILE A 572 -3.52 0.09 1.18
C ILE A 572 -2.49 0.63 2.18
N ALA A 573 -1.38 1.21 1.71
CA ALA A 573 -0.36 1.80 2.59
C ALA A 573 -0.96 2.87 3.50
N ARG A 574 -1.74 3.81 2.95
CA ARG A 574 -2.39 4.88 3.73
C ARG A 574 -3.38 4.34 4.76
N ILE A 575 -4.20 3.33 4.39
CA ILE A 575 -5.10 2.66 5.33
C ILE A 575 -4.28 1.98 6.44
N THR A 576 -3.26 1.19 6.07
CA THR A 576 -2.53 0.38 7.04
C THR A 576 -1.64 1.19 7.97
N GLN A 577 -1.19 2.37 7.56
CA GLN A 577 -0.43 3.30 8.42
C GLN A 577 -1.31 4.01 9.45
N MET A 578 -2.54 4.38 9.09
CA MET A 578 -3.31 5.34 9.90
C MET A 578 -4.62 4.77 10.46
N ALA A 579 -5.21 3.75 9.86
CA ALA A 579 -6.60 3.38 10.13
C ALA A 579 -6.86 2.69 11.47
N ARG A 580 -5.82 2.17 12.16
CA ARG A 580 -5.95 1.46 13.45
C ARG A 580 -6.74 2.25 14.49
N ALA A 581 -6.41 3.52 14.69
CA ALA A 581 -7.09 4.36 15.68
C ALA A 581 -8.55 4.69 15.26
N ALA A 582 -8.81 4.77 13.96
CA ALA A 582 -10.13 4.98 13.39
C ALA A 582 -11.04 3.73 13.46
N GLY A 583 -10.51 2.57 13.88
CA GLY A 583 -11.24 1.30 13.94
C GLY A 583 -11.52 0.70 12.56
N ILE A 584 -10.60 0.89 11.62
CA ILE A 584 -10.67 0.32 10.27
C ILE A 584 -9.52 -0.67 10.14
N HIS A 585 -9.83 -1.88 9.73
CA HIS A 585 -8.89 -3.00 9.67
C HIS A 585 -8.89 -3.63 8.27
N CYS A 586 -7.72 -4.07 7.78
CA CYS A 586 -7.58 -4.71 6.50
C CYS A 586 -7.17 -6.18 6.65
N ILE A 587 -7.87 -7.06 5.95
CA ILE A 587 -7.49 -8.46 5.72
C ILE A 587 -7.20 -8.59 4.23
N VAL A 588 -5.93 -8.76 3.89
CA VAL A 588 -5.46 -8.81 2.51
C VAL A 588 -4.99 -10.21 2.20
N ALA A 589 -5.59 -10.85 1.20
CA ALA A 589 -5.22 -12.20 0.82
C ALA A 589 -4.67 -12.27 -0.61
N THR A 590 -3.79 -13.25 -0.88
CA THR A 590 -3.27 -13.53 -2.23
C THR A 590 -2.87 -14.99 -2.39
N GLN A 591 -3.09 -15.54 -3.59
CA GLN A 591 -2.61 -16.86 -4.00
C GLN A 591 -1.27 -16.78 -4.75
N ARG A 592 -0.79 -15.55 -5.05
CA ARG A 592 0.46 -15.29 -5.80
C ARG A 592 1.45 -14.51 -4.93
N PRO A 593 2.19 -15.20 -4.05
CA PRO A 593 3.12 -14.55 -3.14
C PRO A 593 4.42 -14.13 -3.85
N SER A 594 4.33 -13.19 -4.78
CA SER A 594 5.49 -12.61 -5.47
C SER A 594 5.83 -11.23 -4.91
N VAL A 595 7.06 -10.78 -5.06
CA VAL A 595 7.52 -9.44 -4.63
C VAL A 595 6.72 -8.32 -5.30
N LYS A 596 6.23 -8.53 -6.54
CA LYS A 596 5.38 -7.57 -7.25
C LYS A 596 3.99 -7.42 -6.65
N VAL A 597 3.52 -8.40 -5.90
CA VAL A 597 2.20 -8.42 -5.24
C VAL A 597 2.33 -8.04 -3.77
N ILE A 598 3.25 -8.69 -3.06
CA ILE A 598 3.56 -8.40 -1.65
C ILE A 598 4.80 -7.52 -1.62
N THR A 599 4.60 -6.23 -1.87
CA THR A 599 5.69 -5.25 -1.95
C THR A 599 6.29 -4.95 -0.57
N GLY A 600 7.47 -4.32 -0.56
CA GLY A 600 8.11 -3.86 0.67
C GLY A 600 7.22 -2.91 1.48
N VAL A 601 6.47 -2.04 0.80
CA VAL A 601 5.54 -1.08 1.42
C VAL A 601 4.38 -1.80 2.12
N ILE A 602 3.78 -2.80 1.48
CA ILE A 602 2.71 -3.62 2.06
C ILE A 602 3.23 -4.39 3.28
N LYS A 603 4.41 -5.02 3.17
CA LYS A 603 5.02 -5.78 4.28
C LYS A 603 5.37 -4.92 5.49
N ALA A 604 5.89 -3.70 5.26
CA ALA A 604 6.25 -2.78 6.34
C ALA A 604 5.03 -2.34 7.16
N ASN A 605 3.86 -2.24 6.52
CA ASN A 605 2.65 -1.73 7.15
C ASN A 605 1.68 -2.82 7.63
N ILE A 606 1.88 -4.10 7.22
CA ILE A 606 1.09 -5.25 7.68
C ILE A 606 2.02 -6.23 8.42
N PRO A 607 2.21 -6.03 9.74
CA PRO A 607 3.14 -6.84 10.53
C PRO A 607 2.61 -8.24 10.87
N SER A 608 1.28 -8.44 10.84
CA SER A 608 0.66 -9.75 11.12
C SER A 608 0.48 -10.52 9.83
N ARG A 609 1.03 -11.73 9.77
CA ARG A 609 1.06 -12.50 8.53
C ARG A 609 0.70 -13.96 8.77
N ILE A 610 -0.01 -14.54 7.83
CA ILE A 610 -0.31 -15.97 7.78
C ILE A 610 0.17 -16.50 6.44
N ALA A 611 1.07 -17.47 6.48
CA ALA A 611 1.50 -18.21 5.31
C ALA A 611 0.93 -19.64 5.36
N PHE A 612 0.18 -19.98 4.35
CA PHE A 612 -0.16 -21.36 4.02
C PHE A 612 0.94 -22.01 3.19
N GLN A 613 0.76 -23.28 2.82
CA GLN A 613 1.69 -23.98 1.96
C GLN A 613 1.97 -23.20 0.67
N VAL A 614 3.26 -23.09 0.32
CA VAL A 614 3.75 -22.48 -0.91
C VAL A 614 4.68 -23.45 -1.66
N ALA A 615 4.92 -23.17 -2.93
CA ALA A 615 5.72 -24.03 -3.78
C ALA A 615 7.23 -23.95 -3.47
N SER A 616 7.74 -22.74 -3.13
CA SER A 616 9.16 -22.50 -2.99
C SER A 616 9.54 -21.83 -1.66
N LYS A 617 10.84 -21.97 -1.29
CA LYS A 617 11.43 -21.23 -0.15
C LYS A 617 11.42 -19.71 -0.37
N ILE A 618 11.48 -19.27 -1.63
CA ILE A 618 11.45 -17.86 -2.01
C ILE A 618 10.07 -17.29 -1.67
N ASP A 619 9.00 -17.99 -2.03
CA ASP A 619 7.62 -17.56 -1.72
C ASP A 619 7.40 -17.44 -0.21
N SER A 620 7.96 -18.39 0.58
CA SER A 620 7.91 -18.30 2.05
C SER A 620 8.57 -17.02 2.57
N ARG A 621 9.76 -16.67 2.04
CA ARG A 621 10.46 -15.43 2.41
C ARG A 621 9.69 -14.19 1.98
N VAL A 622 9.04 -14.20 0.82
CA VAL A 622 8.21 -13.07 0.38
C VAL A 622 7.10 -12.79 1.39
N ILE A 623 6.50 -13.82 2.00
CA ILE A 623 5.40 -13.66 2.95
C ILE A 623 5.93 -13.34 4.35
N LEU A 624 6.82 -14.20 4.90
CA LEU A 624 7.19 -14.24 6.32
C LEU A 624 8.56 -13.64 6.64
N ASP A 625 9.34 -13.26 5.62
CA ASP A 625 10.78 -12.96 5.72
C ASP A 625 11.63 -14.17 6.20
N GLU A 626 11.00 -15.34 6.37
CA GLU A 626 11.61 -16.60 6.81
C GLU A 626 11.18 -17.77 5.92
N MET A 627 11.99 -18.83 5.89
CA MET A 627 11.65 -20.09 5.25
C MET A 627 10.78 -20.96 6.17
N GLY A 628 9.96 -21.84 5.61
CA GLY A 628 9.17 -22.81 6.38
C GLY A 628 7.80 -23.10 5.80
N ALA A 629 7.17 -22.13 5.12
CA ALA A 629 5.85 -22.34 4.51
C ALA A 629 5.88 -23.37 3.36
N GLU A 630 7.04 -23.57 2.73
CA GLU A 630 7.22 -24.63 1.74
C GLU A 630 7.17 -26.05 2.34
N LYS A 631 7.29 -26.18 3.66
CA LYS A 631 7.26 -27.44 4.38
C LYS A 631 5.89 -27.80 4.94
N LEU A 632 4.92 -26.90 4.80
CA LEU A 632 3.55 -27.11 5.27
C LEU A 632 2.84 -28.21 4.47
N LEU A 633 1.82 -28.81 5.08
CA LEU A 633 1.08 -29.96 4.54
C LEU A 633 -0.11 -29.57 3.66
N GLY A 634 -0.44 -28.26 3.58
CA GLY A 634 -1.67 -27.78 2.93
C GLY A 634 -2.93 -28.04 3.77
N LYS A 635 -4.11 -27.85 3.16
CA LYS A 635 -5.43 -28.09 3.80
C LYS A 635 -5.58 -27.41 5.17
N GLY A 636 -5.13 -26.13 5.28
CA GLY A 636 -5.25 -25.34 6.49
C GLY A 636 -4.05 -25.38 7.43
N ASP A 637 -3.00 -26.17 7.14
CA ASP A 637 -1.73 -26.10 7.87
C ASP A 637 -1.03 -24.77 7.51
N MET A 638 -0.69 -23.95 8.52
CA MET A 638 -0.22 -22.58 8.33
C MET A 638 0.87 -22.19 9.32
N LEU A 639 1.61 -21.17 8.94
CA LEU A 639 2.50 -20.41 9.83
C LEU A 639 1.88 -19.05 10.11
N TYR A 640 1.55 -18.79 11.36
CA TYR A 640 1.03 -17.51 11.82
C TYR A 640 2.12 -16.71 12.53
N GLN A 641 2.38 -15.50 12.06
CA GLN A 641 3.29 -14.53 12.65
C GLN A 641 2.48 -13.40 13.30
N PRO A 642 2.30 -13.40 14.62
CA PRO A 642 1.72 -12.28 15.34
C PRO A 642 2.66 -11.08 15.34
N PRO A 643 2.13 -9.85 15.53
CA PRO A 643 2.95 -8.64 15.53
C PRO A 643 3.99 -8.70 16.64
N GLY A 644 5.26 -8.41 16.29
CA GLY A 644 6.38 -8.39 17.24
C GLY A 644 6.90 -9.76 17.68
N ALA A 645 6.34 -10.86 17.17
CA ALA A 645 6.89 -12.18 17.47
C ALA A 645 8.14 -12.46 16.63
N PRO A 646 9.21 -12.97 17.25
CA PRO A 646 10.47 -13.23 16.55
C PRO A 646 10.40 -14.44 15.60
N LYS A 647 9.42 -15.33 15.79
CA LYS A 647 9.22 -16.52 14.95
C LYS A 647 7.73 -16.81 14.74
N PRO A 648 7.36 -17.34 13.59
CA PRO A 648 5.98 -17.75 13.35
C PRO A 648 5.58 -18.98 14.18
N ILE A 649 4.29 -19.07 14.49
CA ILE A 649 3.65 -20.20 15.19
C ILE A 649 3.02 -21.10 14.15
N ARG A 650 3.33 -22.39 14.15
CA ARG A 650 2.63 -23.37 13.30
C ARG A 650 1.27 -23.68 13.89
N ALA A 651 0.24 -23.64 13.06
CA ALA A 651 -1.13 -23.89 13.47
C ALA A 651 -1.94 -24.56 12.35
N GLN A 652 -3.03 -25.19 12.75
CA GLN A 652 -4.03 -25.72 11.83
C GLN A 652 -5.25 -24.80 11.84
N GLY A 653 -5.57 -24.23 10.69
CA GLY A 653 -6.77 -23.40 10.48
C GLY A 653 -8.06 -24.21 10.62
N PRO A 654 -9.16 -23.56 11.05
CA PRO A 654 -10.44 -24.24 11.20
C PRO A 654 -11.11 -24.51 9.85
N LEU A 655 -11.85 -25.57 9.77
CA LEU A 655 -12.72 -25.89 8.65
C LEU A 655 -14.11 -25.29 8.91
N VAL A 656 -14.61 -24.58 7.91
CA VAL A 656 -16.01 -24.16 7.79
C VAL A 656 -16.43 -24.49 6.37
N GLU A 657 -17.54 -25.17 6.21
CA GLU A 657 -18.08 -25.53 4.89
C GLU A 657 -18.98 -24.41 4.35
N ASP A 658 -19.06 -24.29 3.03
CA ASP A 658 -19.86 -23.24 2.38
C ASP A 658 -21.35 -23.34 2.75
N ALA A 659 -21.86 -24.55 3.00
CA ALA A 659 -23.23 -24.78 3.45
C ALA A 659 -23.49 -24.20 4.86
N GLU A 660 -22.51 -24.25 5.76
CA GLU A 660 -22.60 -23.66 7.10
C GLU A 660 -22.60 -22.13 7.00
N ILE A 661 -21.73 -21.57 6.15
CA ILE A 661 -21.68 -20.13 5.91
C ILE A 661 -23.02 -19.63 5.33
N GLN A 662 -23.57 -20.35 4.36
CA GLN A 662 -24.85 -19.98 3.77
C GLN A 662 -25.97 -19.96 4.81
N GLN A 663 -26.02 -20.92 5.73
CA GLN A 663 -27.00 -20.93 6.83
C GLN A 663 -26.83 -19.72 7.76
N ILE A 664 -25.59 -19.34 8.10
CA ILE A 664 -25.27 -18.16 8.90
C ILE A 664 -25.73 -16.89 8.19
N VAL A 665 -25.41 -16.75 6.90
CA VAL A 665 -25.79 -15.58 6.09
C VAL A 665 -27.32 -15.48 5.96
N ASP A 666 -28.00 -16.58 5.68
CA ASP A 666 -29.47 -16.63 5.56
C ASP A 666 -30.16 -16.27 6.87
N PHE A 667 -29.62 -16.69 8.01
CA PHE A 667 -30.14 -16.34 9.32
C PHE A 667 -30.03 -14.84 9.58
N ILE A 668 -28.88 -14.24 9.30
CA ILE A 668 -28.63 -12.80 9.50
C ILE A 668 -29.46 -11.97 8.50
N ALA A 669 -29.55 -12.40 7.23
CA ALA A 669 -30.30 -11.70 6.20
C ALA A 669 -31.81 -11.63 6.47
N LYS A 670 -32.37 -12.59 7.22
CA LYS A 670 -33.78 -12.56 7.68
C LYS A 670 -34.03 -11.46 8.70
N GLN A 671 -33.03 -11.05 9.47
CA GLN A 671 -33.16 -10.02 10.51
C GLN A 671 -33.07 -8.61 9.95
N GLY A 672 -32.35 -8.40 8.83
CA GLY A 672 -32.23 -7.08 8.23
C GLY A 672 -31.68 -7.11 6.82
N LYS A 673 -32.09 -6.16 5.99
CA LYS A 673 -31.57 -5.99 4.63
C LYS A 673 -30.27 -5.15 4.63
N PRO A 674 -29.40 -5.31 3.65
CA PRO A 674 -28.23 -4.45 3.48
C PRO A 674 -28.63 -2.97 3.39
N SER A 675 -27.94 -2.13 4.17
CA SER A 675 -28.07 -0.67 4.13
C SER A 675 -26.78 -0.08 3.61
N TYR A 676 -26.77 0.18 2.30
CA TYR A 676 -25.56 0.68 1.63
C TYR A 676 -25.37 2.17 1.85
N GLU A 677 -24.12 2.62 1.96
CA GLU A 677 -23.78 4.03 1.98
C GLU A 677 -24.03 4.66 0.60
N MET A 678 -25.00 5.58 0.56
CA MET A 678 -25.52 6.14 -0.70
C MET A 678 -24.47 6.89 -1.52
N GLU A 679 -23.51 7.51 -0.85
CA GLU A 679 -22.45 8.28 -1.51
C GLU A 679 -21.60 7.38 -2.41
N ILE A 680 -21.01 6.34 -1.84
CA ILE A 680 -20.18 5.39 -2.59
C ILE A 680 -21.02 4.46 -3.47
N HIS A 681 -22.21 4.03 -3.03
CA HIS A 681 -23.07 3.15 -3.82
C HIS A 681 -23.45 3.78 -5.15
N LYS A 682 -23.76 5.08 -5.18
CA LYS A 682 -24.03 5.82 -6.45
C LYS A 682 -22.80 5.88 -7.34
N GLN A 683 -21.60 6.06 -6.78
CA GLN A 683 -20.37 6.07 -7.57
C GLN A 683 -20.08 4.70 -8.19
N LEU A 684 -20.24 3.61 -7.40
CA LEU A 684 -20.02 2.24 -7.88
C LEU A 684 -21.10 1.75 -8.87
N SER A 685 -22.33 2.26 -8.79
CA SER A 685 -23.46 1.85 -9.63
C SER A 685 -23.46 2.56 -10.99
N ARG A 686 -22.71 3.64 -11.18
CA ARG A 686 -22.59 4.30 -12.48
C ARG A 686 -21.87 3.37 -13.47
N PRO A 687 -22.40 3.18 -14.70
CA PRO A 687 -21.65 2.53 -15.76
C PRO A 687 -20.36 3.32 -15.99
N MET A 688 -19.21 2.69 -15.83
CA MET A 688 -17.96 3.32 -16.21
C MET A 688 -17.87 3.34 -17.73
N ALA A 689 -17.74 4.53 -18.31
CA ALA A 689 -17.26 4.68 -19.68
C ALA A 689 -15.87 4.02 -19.79
N PRO A 690 -15.45 3.50 -20.96
CA PRO A 690 -14.16 2.85 -21.11
C PRO A 690 -13.05 3.81 -20.67
N PHE A 691 -12.37 3.43 -19.59
CA PHE A 691 -11.37 4.25 -18.94
C PHE A 691 -10.05 4.17 -19.71
N ASP A 692 -9.72 5.22 -20.44
CA ASP A 692 -8.36 5.46 -20.91
C ASP A 692 -7.68 6.38 -19.88
N GLY A 693 -6.90 5.81 -19.01
CA GLY A 693 -5.86 6.32 -18.11
C GLY A 693 -5.95 7.73 -17.51
N GLY A 694 -7.14 8.20 -17.07
CA GLY A 694 -7.27 9.51 -16.41
C GLY A 694 -7.36 9.42 -14.88
N SER A 695 -6.51 10.14 -14.16
CA SER A 695 -6.50 10.25 -12.71
C SER A 695 -7.76 10.97 -12.18
N GLY A 696 -8.10 10.76 -10.89
CA GLY A 696 -9.25 11.42 -10.24
C GLY A 696 -9.24 12.96 -10.29
N GLU A 697 -8.12 13.57 -10.64
CA GLU A 697 -7.99 15.00 -10.98
C GLU A 697 -8.76 15.39 -12.25
N ASP A 698 -9.01 14.45 -13.19
CA ASP A 698 -9.71 14.75 -14.42
C ASP A 698 -11.24 14.85 -14.22
N GLU A 699 -11.84 14.15 -13.25
CA GLU A 699 -13.27 14.33 -12.91
C GLU A 699 -13.54 15.70 -12.26
N GLU A 700 -12.66 16.13 -11.40
CA GLU A 700 -12.74 17.49 -10.81
C GLU A 700 -12.50 18.57 -11.88
N LEU A 701 -11.59 18.30 -12.83
CA LEU A 701 -11.36 19.15 -13.99
C LEU A 701 -12.55 19.15 -14.96
N VAL A 702 -13.23 18.03 -15.16
CA VAL A 702 -14.47 17.99 -15.97
C VAL A 702 -15.56 18.84 -15.34
N GLN A 703 -15.74 18.79 -14.01
CA GLN A 703 -16.67 19.67 -13.31
C GLN A 703 -16.29 21.14 -13.46
N GLN A 704 -15.01 21.47 -13.37
CA GLN A 704 -14.50 22.81 -13.60
C GLN A 704 -14.69 23.24 -15.06
N CYS A 705 -14.52 22.33 -16.03
CA CYS A 705 -14.82 22.59 -17.44
C CYS A 705 -16.31 22.92 -17.67
N ILE A 706 -17.21 22.17 -17.03
CA ILE A 706 -18.67 22.43 -17.11
C ILE A 706 -18.99 23.81 -16.52
N GLU A 707 -18.35 24.18 -15.41
CA GLU A 707 -18.56 25.47 -14.76
C GLU A 707 -18.02 26.65 -15.59
N VAL A 708 -16.87 26.45 -16.29
CA VAL A 708 -16.33 27.41 -17.26
C VAL A 708 -17.25 27.55 -18.48
N ILE A 709 -17.72 26.44 -19.06
CA ILE A 709 -18.64 26.45 -20.19
C ILE A 709 -19.96 27.13 -19.79
N ARG A 710 -20.46 26.89 -18.61
CA ARG A 710 -21.64 27.50 -18.03
C ARG A 710 -21.48 29.01 -17.88
N SER A 711 -20.35 29.46 -17.34
CA SER A 711 -20.07 30.87 -17.09
C SER A 711 -19.83 31.65 -18.40
N GLU A 712 -19.22 31.02 -19.40
CA GLU A 712 -18.83 31.64 -20.68
C GLU A 712 -19.85 31.44 -21.78
N GLN A 713 -20.85 30.52 -21.57
CA GLN A 713 -21.89 30.14 -22.60
C GLN A 713 -21.26 29.77 -23.94
N LYS A 714 -20.02 29.26 -23.93
CA LYS A 714 -19.31 28.83 -25.15
C LYS A 714 -18.37 27.66 -24.83
N ALA A 715 -18.55 26.56 -25.53
CA ALA A 715 -17.68 25.36 -25.39
C ALA A 715 -16.53 25.44 -26.42
N SER A 716 -15.36 25.89 -25.99
CA SER A 716 -14.16 26.03 -26.84
C SER A 716 -12.91 25.55 -26.10
N VAL A 717 -12.08 24.71 -26.76
CA VAL A 717 -10.83 24.18 -26.27
C VAL A 717 -9.89 25.29 -25.78
N SER A 718 -9.76 26.36 -26.56
CA SER A 718 -8.90 27.50 -26.25
C SER A 718 -9.37 28.32 -25.02
N LYS A 719 -10.68 28.32 -24.73
CA LYS A 719 -11.20 28.93 -23.49
C LYS A 719 -10.91 28.07 -22.27
N LEU A 720 -11.09 26.76 -22.36
CA LEU A 720 -10.72 25.82 -21.30
C LEU A 720 -9.22 25.91 -20.97
N GLN A 721 -8.37 25.98 -22.01
CA GLN A 721 -6.93 26.18 -21.82
C GLN A 721 -6.61 27.42 -20.99
N ARG A 722 -7.20 28.58 -21.34
CA ARG A 722 -6.90 29.86 -20.66
C ARG A 722 -7.44 29.90 -19.23
N ARG A 723 -8.66 29.44 -19.02
CA ARG A 723 -9.32 29.52 -17.71
C ARG A 723 -8.76 28.52 -16.70
N LEU A 724 -8.52 27.28 -17.15
CA LEU A 724 -8.03 26.21 -16.29
C LEU A 724 -6.52 26.01 -16.40
N ARG A 725 -5.81 26.83 -17.19
CA ARG A 725 -4.35 26.76 -17.43
C ARG A 725 -3.88 25.37 -17.88
N LEU A 726 -4.66 24.70 -18.71
CA LEU A 726 -4.39 23.37 -19.23
C LEU A 726 -3.58 23.42 -20.54
N GLY A 727 -2.77 22.38 -20.80
CA GLY A 727 -2.17 22.18 -22.12
C GLY A 727 -3.22 21.83 -23.18
N TYR A 728 -2.94 22.15 -24.48
CA TYR A 728 -3.88 21.91 -25.59
C TYR A 728 -4.42 20.48 -25.62
N ASN A 729 -3.54 19.48 -25.54
CA ASN A 729 -3.93 18.07 -25.60
C ASN A 729 -4.87 17.65 -24.46
N ARG A 730 -4.66 18.18 -23.23
CA ARG A 730 -5.51 17.88 -22.07
C ARG A 730 -6.87 18.58 -22.20
N ALA A 731 -6.89 19.84 -22.66
CA ALA A 731 -8.13 20.58 -22.86
C ALA A 731 -8.97 20.00 -24.03
N ALA A 732 -8.33 19.50 -25.08
CA ALA A 732 -9.00 18.81 -26.19
C ALA A 732 -9.64 17.50 -25.72
N ARG A 733 -8.92 16.68 -24.96
CA ARG A 733 -9.45 15.43 -24.38
C ARG A 733 -10.63 15.67 -23.45
N LEU A 734 -10.56 16.68 -22.58
CA LEU A 734 -11.68 17.05 -21.72
C LEU A 734 -12.90 17.53 -22.52
N MET A 735 -12.70 18.21 -23.65
CA MET A 735 -13.77 18.62 -24.53
C MET A 735 -14.43 17.43 -25.26
N ASP A 736 -13.64 16.43 -25.65
CA ASP A 736 -14.14 15.18 -26.22
C ASP A 736 -14.91 14.36 -25.18
N GLU A 737 -14.46 14.35 -23.94
CA GLU A 737 -15.16 13.73 -22.80
C GLU A 737 -16.50 14.42 -22.49
N LEU A 738 -16.58 15.74 -22.65
CA LEU A 738 -17.84 16.49 -22.52
C LEU A 738 -18.81 16.18 -23.67
N GLU A 739 -18.30 15.88 -24.86
CA GLU A 739 -19.08 15.39 -25.99
C GLU A 739 -19.63 13.98 -25.74
N ASP A 740 -18.78 13.05 -25.30
CA ASP A 740 -19.16 11.68 -24.91
C ASP A 740 -20.23 11.64 -23.80
N ARG A 741 -20.18 12.63 -22.92
CA ARG A 741 -21.20 12.82 -21.86
C ARG A 741 -22.47 13.51 -22.34
N GLY A 742 -22.53 13.90 -23.63
CA GLY A 742 -23.67 14.59 -24.22
C GLY A 742 -23.90 16.01 -23.70
N ILE A 743 -22.87 16.66 -23.16
CA ILE A 743 -22.92 18.03 -22.64
C ILE A 743 -22.69 19.04 -23.74
N VAL A 744 -21.80 18.71 -24.70
CA VAL A 744 -21.51 19.51 -25.88
C VAL A 744 -21.69 18.69 -27.16
N GLY A 745 -21.96 19.34 -28.27
CA GLY A 745 -22.10 18.73 -29.58
C GLY A 745 -20.75 18.41 -30.24
N PRO A 746 -20.77 17.71 -31.40
CA PRO A 746 -19.58 17.33 -32.13
C PRO A 746 -18.79 18.54 -32.63
N ALA A 747 -17.49 18.34 -32.87
CA ALA A 747 -16.62 19.38 -33.35
C ALA A 747 -16.93 19.78 -34.79
N HIS A 748 -17.18 21.06 -35.06
CA HIS A 748 -17.34 21.66 -36.37
C HIS A 748 -16.17 22.63 -36.68
N GLY A 749 -15.01 22.08 -37.04
CA GLY A 749 -13.82 22.87 -37.36
C GLY A 749 -13.29 23.71 -36.19
N ASN A 750 -13.02 25.00 -36.39
CA ASN A 750 -12.50 25.91 -35.39
C ASN A 750 -13.58 26.67 -34.58
N GLU A 751 -14.85 26.37 -34.81
CA GLU A 751 -15.96 27.03 -34.12
C GLU A 751 -16.18 26.42 -32.71
N PRO A 752 -16.69 27.20 -31.73
CA PRO A 752 -17.10 26.66 -30.45
C PRO A 752 -18.19 25.59 -30.62
N ARG A 753 -18.07 24.46 -29.89
CA ARG A 753 -19.06 23.38 -29.93
C ARG A 753 -20.40 23.84 -29.35
N GLU A 754 -21.49 23.29 -29.85
CA GLU A 754 -22.85 23.56 -29.39
C GLU A 754 -23.05 22.97 -27.98
N ILE A 755 -23.76 23.67 -27.09
CA ILE A 755 -24.10 23.20 -25.76
C ILE A 755 -25.45 22.50 -25.84
N LEU A 756 -25.48 21.18 -25.55
CA LEU A 756 -26.65 20.31 -25.73
C LEU A 756 -27.56 20.23 -24.50
N ILE A 757 -27.07 20.62 -23.31
CA ILE A 757 -27.86 20.59 -22.06
C ILE A 757 -28.08 22.01 -21.54
N ASP A 758 -29.30 22.24 -21.02
CA ASP A 758 -29.60 23.48 -20.32
C ASP A 758 -28.83 23.54 -19.00
N LEU A 759 -27.69 24.27 -19.02
CA LEU A 759 -26.80 24.42 -17.86
C LEU A 759 -27.40 25.35 -16.79
N ASP A 760 -28.42 26.12 -17.10
CA ASP A 760 -29.00 27.16 -16.23
C ASP A 760 -30.35 26.78 -15.61
N GLY A 761 -30.97 25.66 -16.04
CA GLY A 761 -32.23 25.14 -15.47
C GLY A 761 -33.44 26.04 -15.60
N THR A 762 -33.45 26.91 -16.60
CA THR A 762 -34.63 27.71 -16.97
C THR A 762 -35.37 26.98 -18.07
N GLY A 763 -36.34 26.13 -17.67
CA GLY A 763 -37.28 25.53 -18.59
C GLY A 763 -38.12 26.62 -19.28
N ALA A 764 -38.06 26.70 -20.59
CA ALA A 764 -39.09 27.36 -21.41
C ALA A 764 -39.81 26.26 -22.18
N ASP A 765 -41.09 26.16 -21.89
CA ASP A 765 -42.07 25.37 -22.62
C ASP A 765 -42.07 25.69 -24.13
N GLY A 766 -42.27 24.68 -24.94
CA GLY A 766 -42.91 24.94 -26.21
C GLY A 766 -42.47 24.11 -27.42
N HIS A 767 -43.33 23.19 -27.78
CA HIS A 767 -43.64 22.67 -29.09
C HIS A 767 -42.73 21.66 -29.80
N GLY A 768 -43.27 20.47 -29.97
CA GLY A 768 -43.42 19.89 -31.31
C GLY A 768 -43.39 18.37 -31.33
N GLN A 769 -44.56 17.82 -31.46
CA GLN A 769 -44.87 16.43 -31.76
C GLN A 769 -44.04 15.82 -32.91
N GLY A 770 -43.69 14.57 -32.77
CA GLY A 770 -43.18 13.74 -33.83
C GLY A 770 -43.07 12.28 -33.44
N VAL A 771 -44.23 11.61 -33.39
CA VAL A 771 -44.35 10.13 -33.34
C VAL A 771 -43.83 9.57 -34.64
N VAL A 772 -42.91 8.64 -34.62
CA VAL A 772 -42.74 7.62 -35.66
C VAL A 772 -42.54 6.27 -35.02
N GLU A 773 -43.62 5.48 -35.05
CA GLU A 773 -43.56 4.02 -35.02
C GLU A 773 -42.74 3.50 -36.21
N THR A 774 -41.88 2.53 -35.95
CA THR A 774 -41.60 1.50 -36.94
C THR A 774 -41.33 0.17 -36.31
N THR A 775 -42.23 -0.72 -36.57
CA THR A 775 -42.18 -2.19 -36.53
C THR A 775 -41.00 -2.76 -37.34
N ALA A 776 -40.32 -3.73 -36.83
CA ALA A 776 -40.03 -5.11 -37.21
C ALA A 776 -38.80 -5.63 -36.44
#